data_01e54afa1bbc1e3b4d3ae281918108f5
#
_entry.id   01e54afa1bbc1e3b4d3ae281918108f5
#
_cell.length_a   1.000
_cell.length_b   1.000
_cell.length_c   1.000
_cell.angle_alpha   90.00
_cell.angle_beta   90.00
_cell.angle_gamma   90.00
#
_symmetry.space_group_name_H-M   'P 1'
#
loop_
_entity.id
_entity.type
_entity.pdbx_description
1 polymer ?
#
loop_
_entity_poly.entity_id
_entity_poly.type
_entity_poly.pdbx_seq_one_letter_code
_entity_poly.pdbx_strand_id
1 'polypeptide(L)'
;MNTRDFAGTLSHPEGVETARRRVEIVGAASGLGAGQPGCGDGPARLRLAGLDAHLAARGLPIAWGETLFPDQAPGEPAAQVVGRLCDRLARAASRVVRSGAVPLVLGGDHSCAMGTWRGVANGLGAPLGLLWIDAHLDAHTPQTSHTGRLHGMPLAALLGQGNDSLCQGDAVLSPEHVCVIGVRSFEPEEAALLAALGVRIYAAPEIERRGLDAVLREALARVQDGTAAHGITLDLDAIDPEDAPGVTTPVAGGLRAAELVPALANLARAAVPVAVEIVEYEPHHDAGGATARLIEELAAAMLGGEAARSMIELENRYSATNYAPLPVVLVRGEGTHLWDQSGRRYLDMMSAYSAVSVGHAHPRILRALTEQARKLAVTSRAYYSDRLPVFLERLCRLTGMDRALPVNTGLEAVETALKTARKWAHKVKGVPDGRAEIIACEGNFHGRSIAIVGMSSEPQYRDGFGPFPPGFRLVPYADARALEQAITPHTAAFLVEPIQGERGIVVPPPGYLAECARICREHNVLFIADEVQTGLGRTGRLLACEHDGVQPDGLVLGKALGGGVLPVSAFLGRDDVMSVFQPGDHGSTFGGNALAAAVGLEALNVIVEERLAERAATLGAHLLAGLAAIKSPLVRDVRGRGLLIGVEIDPQFATARQVVDRLLARGILSKDTHGTVVRFAPPLVIAREEIDHAVAETRRVLDELERELKRAA
;
A
#
# COMPACT_ATOMS: atom_id res chain seq x y z
N MET A 1 25.97 -25.95 -42.50
CA MET A 1 27.11 -26.12 -41.55
C MET A 1 26.64 -25.74 -40.17
N ASN A 2 26.55 -26.75 -39.38
CA ASN A 2 26.36 -26.91 -37.95
C ASN A 2 26.10 -25.67 -37.05
N THR A 3 24.89 -25.64 -36.57
CA THR A 3 24.46 -25.05 -35.28
C THR A 3 24.63 -26.14 -34.22
N ARG A 4 25.56 -25.99 -33.30
CA ARG A 4 25.58 -26.66 -31.96
C ARG A 4 26.57 -25.93 -31.05
N ASP A 5 26.15 -25.86 -29.76
CA ASP A 5 26.93 -25.56 -28.58
C ASP A 5 26.99 -24.09 -28.11
N PHE A 6 25.96 -23.71 -27.37
CA PHE A 6 26.11 -22.91 -26.15
C PHE A 6 24.96 -23.24 -25.20
N ALA A 7 25.05 -24.39 -24.54
CA ALA A 7 24.30 -24.72 -23.33
C ALA A 7 25.30 -24.91 -22.18
N GLY A 8 25.73 -23.81 -21.61
CA GLY A 8 26.44 -23.78 -20.33
C GLY A 8 25.42 -23.92 -19.20
N THR A 9 25.22 -25.13 -18.68
CA THR A 9 24.47 -25.42 -17.47
C THR A 9 25.14 -24.76 -16.27
N LEU A 10 24.58 -23.67 -15.79
CA LEU A 10 24.80 -23.23 -14.41
C LEU A 10 23.98 -24.15 -13.49
N SER A 11 24.63 -25.18 -12.99
CA SER A 11 24.13 -25.98 -11.88
C SER A 11 24.14 -25.12 -10.62
N HIS A 12 22.98 -24.67 -10.19
CA HIS A 12 22.77 -24.26 -8.79
C HIS A 12 22.89 -25.51 -7.92
N PRO A 13 23.59 -25.49 -6.78
CA PRO A 13 23.50 -26.59 -5.84
C PRO A 13 22.03 -26.65 -5.34
N GLU A 14 21.38 -27.75 -5.63
CA GLU A 14 20.11 -28.11 -5.04
C GLU A 14 20.31 -28.19 -3.52
N GLY A 15 19.87 -27.13 -2.80
CA GLY A 15 19.70 -27.18 -1.36
C GLY A 15 18.66 -28.23 -1.04
N VAL A 16 19.03 -29.22 -0.25
CA VAL A 16 18.11 -30.21 0.33
C VAL A 16 17.00 -29.41 1.03
N GLU A 17 15.83 -29.41 0.45
CA GLU A 17 14.61 -28.88 1.05
C GLU A 17 14.25 -29.83 2.22
N THR A 18 14.76 -29.52 3.42
CA THR A 18 14.34 -30.21 4.66
C THR A 18 12.85 -29.92 4.81
N ALA A 19 12.02 -30.94 4.67
CA ALA A 19 10.56 -30.82 4.83
C ALA A 19 10.27 -30.13 6.16
N ARG A 20 9.61 -28.97 6.11
CA ARG A 20 9.24 -28.18 7.28
C ARG A 20 8.34 -29.02 8.20
N ARG A 21 8.62 -29.02 9.48
CA ARG A 21 7.80 -29.72 10.49
C ARG A 21 6.38 -29.15 10.48
N ARG A 22 5.38 -30.01 10.60
CA ARG A 22 3.97 -29.58 10.79
C ARG A 22 3.86 -28.82 12.10
N VAL A 23 3.11 -27.72 12.12
CA VAL A 23 2.79 -26.93 13.32
C VAL A 23 1.34 -27.18 13.70
N GLU A 24 1.08 -27.38 15.00
CA GLU A 24 -0.29 -27.50 15.53
C GLU A 24 -0.54 -26.44 16.59
N ILE A 25 -1.54 -25.58 16.36
CA ILE A 25 -1.92 -24.55 17.34
C ILE A 25 -2.73 -25.17 18.46
N VAL A 26 -2.34 -24.93 19.71
CA VAL A 26 -3.09 -25.31 20.92
C VAL A 26 -3.43 -24.04 21.68
N GLY A 27 -4.74 -23.74 21.84
CA GLY A 27 -5.20 -22.62 22.65
C GLY A 27 -5.34 -22.98 24.12
N ALA A 28 -4.88 -22.11 25.03
CA ALA A 28 -5.11 -22.23 26.48
C ALA A 28 -5.84 -20.97 26.96
N ALA A 29 -7.16 -20.97 26.89
CA ALA A 29 -8.03 -19.81 27.09
C ALA A 29 -8.34 -19.53 28.56
N SER A 30 -7.36 -19.00 29.32
CA SER A 30 -7.51 -18.69 30.76
C SER A 30 -6.83 -17.36 31.12
N GLY A 31 -7.52 -16.53 31.89
CA GLY A 31 -6.98 -15.34 32.56
C GLY A 31 -7.05 -15.47 34.10
N LEU A 32 -7.29 -16.70 34.62
CA LEU A 32 -7.49 -16.94 36.05
C LEU A 32 -6.23 -16.77 36.85
N GLY A 33 -5.05 -17.03 36.27
CA GLY A 33 -3.75 -16.85 36.94
C GLY A 33 -3.38 -15.39 37.12
N ALA A 34 -3.76 -14.51 36.23
CA ALA A 34 -3.57 -13.07 36.36
C ALA A 34 -4.65 -12.37 37.19
N GLY A 35 -5.76 -13.08 37.47
CA GLY A 35 -6.93 -12.47 38.11
C GLY A 35 -7.66 -11.47 37.20
N GLN A 36 -7.38 -11.47 35.89
CA GLN A 36 -8.02 -10.65 34.85
C GLN A 36 -8.47 -11.58 33.75
N PRO A 37 -9.79 -11.70 33.48
CA PRO A 37 -10.28 -12.71 32.55
C PRO A 37 -10.02 -12.39 31.07
N GLY A 38 -9.69 -11.15 30.71
CA GLY A 38 -9.67 -10.66 29.33
C GLY A 38 -8.66 -11.37 28.42
N CYS A 39 -7.45 -11.67 28.89
CA CYS A 39 -6.46 -12.43 28.12
C CYS A 39 -6.90 -13.86 27.78
N GLY A 40 -7.85 -14.43 28.55
CA GLY A 40 -8.47 -15.71 28.21
C GLY A 40 -9.22 -15.72 26.87
N ASP A 41 -9.62 -14.57 26.36
CA ASP A 41 -10.26 -14.42 25.04
C ASP A 41 -9.24 -14.41 23.87
N GLY A 42 -7.95 -14.27 24.19
CA GLY A 42 -6.86 -14.15 23.21
C GLY A 42 -6.87 -15.24 22.14
N PRO A 43 -6.83 -16.54 22.51
CA PRO A 43 -6.81 -17.63 21.52
C PRO A 43 -8.04 -17.62 20.58
N ALA A 44 -9.22 -17.31 21.10
CA ALA A 44 -10.45 -17.25 20.31
C ALA A 44 -10.43 -16.07 19.33
N ARG A 45 -9.93 -14.91 19.75
CA ARG A 45 -9.80 -13.72 18.90
C ARG A 45 -8.80 -13.94 17.77
N LEU A 46 -7.65 -14.54 18.05
CA LEU A 46 -6.64 -14.87 17.04
C LEU A 46 -7.16 -15.89 16.02
N ARG A 47 -7.94 -16.88 16.47
CA ARG A 47 -8.60 -17.83 15.57
C ARG A 47 -9.61 -17.15 14.66
N LEU A 48 -10.45 -16.27 15.20
CA LEU A 48 -11.42 -15.49 14.42
C LEU A 48 -10.74 -14.54 13.43
N ALA A 49 -9.56 -14.03 13.75
CA ALA A 49 -8.74 -13.22 12.87
C ALA A 49 -8.05 -14.03 11.76
N GLY A 50 -8.15 -15.38 11.76
CA GLY A 50 -7.58 -16.23 10.71
C GLY A 50 -6.07 -16.45 10.84
N LEU A 51 -5.52 -16.43 12.05
CA LEU A 51 -4.08 -16.57 12.30
C LEU A 51 -3.47 -17.81 11.61
N ASP A 52 -4.13 -18.95 11.65
CA ASP A 52 -3.68 -20.18 10.99
C ASP A 52 -3.61 -20.04 9.48
N ALA A 53 -4.60 -19.40 8.86
CA ALA A 53 -4.60 -19.14 7.41
C ALA A 53 -3.47 -18.16 7.02
N HIS A 54 -3.24 -17.12 7.83
CA HIS A 54 -2.17 -16.16 7.60
C HIS A 54 -0.79 -16.80 7.75
N LEU A 55 -0.57 -17.64 8.76
CA LEU A 55 0.69 -18.37 8.94
C LEU A 55 0.90 -19.44 7.84
N ALA A 56 -0.17 -20.09 7.37
CA ALA A 56 -0.09 -20.99 6.22
C ALA A 56 0.34 -20.27 4.94
N ALA A 57 -0.17 -19.04 4.72
CA ALA A 57 0.25 -18.20 3.60
C ALA A 57 1.73 -17.80 3.65
N ARG A 58 2.36 -17.88 4.84
CA ARG A 58 3.81 -17.69 5.04
C ARG A 58 4.61 -19.01 4.89
N GLY A 59 4.03 -20.03 4.30
CA GLY A 59 4.68 -21.30 4.00
C GLY A 59 4.84 -22.23 5.21
N LEU A 60 4.13 -22.01 6.31
CA LEU A 60 4.11 -22.92 7.44
C LEU A 60 3.04 -24.00 7.26
N PRO A 61 3.36 -25.31 7.38
CA PRO A 61 2.37 -26.37 7.35
C PRO A 61 1.63 -26.43 8.70
N ILE A 62 0.68 -25.54 8.90
CA ILE A 62 0.03 -25.25 10.20
C ILE A 62 -1.46 -25.59 10.16
N ALA A 63 -1.98 -26.05 11.30
CA ALA A 63 -3.41 -26.24 11.51
C ALA A 63 -3.79 -25.89 12.96
N TRP A 64 -5.02 -25.42 13.16
CA TRP A 64 -5.59 -25.25 14.48
C TRP A 64 -6.02 -26.61 15.03
N GLY A 65 -5.42 -26.98 16.19
CA GLY A 65 -5.81 -28.18 16.94
C GLY A 65 -7.00 -27.89 17.89
N GLU A 66 -6.77 -28.02 19.19
CA GLU A 66 -7.80 -27.77 20.20
C GLU A 66 -7.60 -26.45 20.95
N THR A 67 -8.69 -25.89 21.48
CA THR A 67 -8.65 -24.79 22.44
C THR A 67 -9.21 -25.31 23.77
N LEU A 68 -8.40 -25.19 24.84
CA LEU A 68 -8.72 -25.66 26.19
C LEU A 68 -9.25 -24.48 26.99
N PHE A 69 -10.38 -24.68 27.64
CA PHE A 69 -11.03 -23.71 28.53
C PHE A 69 -10.94 -24.19 29.99
N PRO A 70 -10.83 -23.29 30.97
CA PRO A 70 -10.91 -23.65 32.37
C PRO A 70 -12.30 -24.26 32.69
N ASP A 71 -12.29 -25.34 33.49
CA ASP A 71 -13.53 -25.96 33.99
C ASP A 71 -13.60 -25.61 35.50
N GLN A 72 -14.35 -24.53 35.81
CA GLN A 72 -14.42 -23.94 37.15
C GLN A 72 -15.80 -24.15 37.79
N ALA A 73 -15.84 -24.82 38.91
CA ALA A 73 -17.02 -24.87 39.74
C ALA A 73 -17.19 -23.57 40.58
N PRO A 74 -18.44 -23.18 40.92
CA PRO A 74 -18.66 -21.99 41.75
C PRO A 74 -17.91 -22.07 43.10
N GLY A 75 -17.08 -21.04 43.38
CA GLY A 75 -16.28 -20.96 44.62
C GLY A 75 -14.99 -21.78 44.63
N GLU A 76 -14.63 -22.43 43.55
CA GLU A 76 -13.39 -23.19 43.45
C GLU A 76 -12.15 -22.27 43.35
N PRO A 77 -11.06 -22.57 44.11
CA PRO A 77 -9.83 -21.78 44.06
C PRO A 77 -9.18 -21.80 42.68
N ALA A 78 -8.74 -20.63 42.19
CA ALA A 78 -8.12 -20.48 40.86
C ALA A 78 -6.92 -21.42 40.66
N ALA A 79 -6.10 -21.66 41.69
CA ALA A 79 -4.94 -22.56 41.62
C ALA A 79 -5.31 -24.00 41.22
N GLN A 80 -6.45 -24.53 41.73
CA GLN A 80 -6.91 -25.87 41.36
C GLN A 80 -7.42 -25.93 39.93
N VAL A 81 -8.14 -24.89 39.48
CA VAL A 81 -8.68 -24.78 38.12
C VAL A 81 -7.54 -24.65 37.09
N VAL A 82 -6.57 -23.76 37.36
CA VAL A 82 -5.37 -23.56 36.53
C VAL A 82 -4.54 -24.86 36.50
N GLY A 83 -4.34 -25.53 37.66
CA GLY A 83 -3.62 -26.81 37.72
C GLY A 83 -4.23 -27.87 36.78
N ARG A 84 -5.56 -28.06 36.80
CA ARG A 84 -6.26 -28.99 35.88
C ARG A 84 -6.15 -28.58 34.44
N LEU A 85 -6.21 -27.27 34.13
CA LEU A 85 -6.00 -26.77 32.78
C LEU A 85 -4.58 -27.08 32.31
N CYS A 86 -3.57 -26.82 33.12
CA CYS A 86 -2.17 -27.13 32.83
C CYS A 86 -1.95 -28.62 32.59
N ASP A 87 -2.63 -29.52 33.31
CA ASP A 87 -2.55 -30.96 33.07
C ASP A 87 -3.13 -31.38 31.72
N ARG A 88 -4.23 -30.76 31.32
CA ARG A 88 -4.83 -30.98 29.99
C ARG A 88 -3.92 -30.43 28.91
N LEU A 89 -3.36 -29.25 29.08
CA LEU A 89 -2.42 -28.61 28.18
C LEU A 89 -1.12 -29.44 28.04
N ALA A 90 -0.59 -29.98 29.14
CA ALA A 90 0.57 -30.85 29.12
C ALA A 90 0.33 -32.11 28.28
N ARG A 91 -0.85 -32.72 28.41
CA ARG A 91 -1.22 -33.86 27.53
C ARG A 91 -1.34 -33.47 26.06
N ALA A 92 -1.92 -32.31 25.77
CA ALA A 92 -2.04 -31.80 24.39
C ALA A 92 -0.66 -31.53 23.78
N ALA A 93 0.19 -30.74 24.43
CA ALA A 93 1.54 -30.41 23.98
C ALA A 93 2.41 -31.66 23.80
N SER A 94 2.37 -32.59 24.76
CA SER A 94 3.09 -33.89 24.67
C SER A 94 2.65 -34.72 23.47
N ARG A 95 1.35 -34.78 23.16
CA ARG A 95 0.82 -35.48 21.99
C ARG A 95 1.36 -34.87 20.71
N VAL A 96 1.34 -33.53 20.59
CA VAL A 96 1.85 -32.82 19.40
C VAL A 96 3.33 -33.10 19.20
N VAL A 97 4.17 -32.96 20.23
CA VAL A 97 5.62 -33.24 20.15
C VAL A 97 5.88 -34.68 19.75
N ARG A 98 5.20 -35.67 20.36
CA ARG A 98 5.34 -37.10 20.02
C ARG A 98 4.90 -37.43 18.59
N SER A 99 4.02 -36.63 17.99
CA SER A 99 3.65 -36.79 16.57
C SER A 99 4.71 -36.26 15.59
N GLY A 100 5.80 -35.65 16.11
CA GLY A 100 6.84 -34.98 15.32
C GLY A 100 6.46 -33.56 14.87
N ALA A 101 5.30 -33.04 15.30
CA ALA A 101 4.86 -31.69 15.01
C ALA A 101 5.39 -30.71 16.09
N VAL A 102 5.35 -29.42 15.76
CA VAL A 102 5.73 -28.32 16.66
C VAL A 102 4.46 -27.72 17.25
N PRO A 103 4.23 -27.75 18.58
CA PRO A 103 3.13 -27.03 19.18
C PRO A 103 3.42 -25.52 19.16
N LEU A 104 2.48 -24.73 18.64
CA LEU A 104 2.35 -23.31 18.88
C LEU A 104 1.25 -23.13 19.91
N VAL A 105 1.65 -22.87 21.16
CA VAL A 105 0.69 -22.63 22.25
C VAL A 105 0.35 -21.14 22.26
N LEU A 106 -0.95 -20.83 22.14
CA LEU A 106 -1.49 -19.51 22.35
C LEU A 106 -2.16 -19.51 23.72
N GLY A 107 -1.46 -18.96 24.70
CA GLY A 107 -1.96 -18.90 26.07
C GLY A 107 -2.85 -17.68 26.31
N GLY A 108 -3.56 -17.71 27.44
CA GLY A 108 -4.11 -16.53 28.04
C GLY A 108 -3.04 -15.87 28.94
N ASP A 109 -3.15 -16.01 30.27
CA ASP A 109 -2.08 -15.57 31.19
C ASP A 109 -0.90 -16.57 31.24
N HIS A 110 0.27 -16.09 31.68
CA HIS A 110 1.52 -16.86 31.65
C HIS A 110 1.54 -18.09 32.59
N SER A 111 0.54 -18.28 33.46
CA SER A 111 0.43 -19.50 34.27
C SER A 111 0.31 -20.76 33.41
N CYS A 112 -0.15 -20.68 32.16
CA CYS A 112 -0.26 -21.83 31.26
C CYS A 112 1.10 -22.44 30.90
N ALA A 113 2.21 -21.70 31.02
CA ALA A 113 3.57 -22.19 30.76
C ALA A 113 3.91 -23.44 31.61
N MET A 114 3.36 -23.55 32.80
CA MET A 114 3.50 -24.78 33.61
C MET A 114 2.99 -26.02 32.88
N GLY A 115 1.89 -25.91 32.15
CA GLY A 115 1.34 -26.99 31.33
C GLY A 115 2.11 -27.23 30.05
N THR A 116 2.39 -26.14 29.32
CA THR A 116 3.09 -26.18 28.04
C THR A 116 4.44 -26.89 28.17
N TRP A 117 5.31 -26.39 29.04
CA TRP A 117 6.69 -26.86 29.10
C TRP A 117 6.82 -28.23 29.77
N ARG A 118 5.95 -28.57 30.74
CA ARG A 118 5.83 -29.95 31.24
C ARG A 118 5.41 -30.90 30.11
N GLY A 119 4.45 -30.51 29.31
CA GLY A 119 3.99 -31.32 28.18
C GLY A 119 5.06 -31.51 27.10
N VAL A 120 5.79 -30.47 26.78
CA VAL A 120 6.90 -30.51 25.82
C VAL A 120 8.02 -31.43 26.33
N ALA A 121 8.47 -31.25 27.55
CA ALA A 121 9.50 -32.10 28.17
C ALA A 121 9.07 -33.58 28.19
N ASN A 122 7.84 -33.87 28.61
CA ASN A 122 7.28 -35.23 28.59
C ASN A 122 7.14 -35.81 27.17
N GLY A 123 6.84 -34.97 26.21
CA GLY A 123 6.77 -35.38 24.80
C GLY A 123 8.13 -35.69 24.21
N LEU A 124 9.13 -34.90 24.56
CA LEU A 124 10.52 -35.02 24.12
C LEU A 124 11.22 -36.21 24.77
N GLY A 125 10.96 -36.46 26.07
CA GLY A 125 11.60 -37.52 26.86
C GLY A 125 13.12 -37.34 27.01
N ALA A 126 13.64 -36.12 26.91
CA ALA A 126 15.04 -35.76 26.98
C ALA A 126 15.19 -34.32 27.54
N PRO A 127 16.39 -33.90 27.98
CA PRO A 127 16.63 -32.55 28.48
C PRO A 127 16.19 -31.45 27.48
N LEU A 128 15.49 -30.43 27.99
CA LEU A 128 14.92 -29.33 27.25
C LEU A 128 15.57 -28.00 27.66
N GLY A 129 16.02 -27.22 26.66
CA GLY A 129 16.42 -25.83 26.86
C GLY A 129 15.27 -24.87 26.68
N LEU A 130 15.26 -23.74 27.39
CA LEU A 130 14.17 -22.76 27.28
C LEU A 130 14.68 -21.33 27.23
N LEU A 131 14.26 -20.59 26.20
CA LEU A 131 14.36 -19.14 26.11
C LEU A 131 13.05 -18.53 26.65
N TRP A 132 13.15 -17.80 27.76
CA TRP A 132 12.04 -17.10 28.43
C TRP A 132 12.16 -15.63 28.15
N ILE A 133 11.34 -15.11 27.20
CA ILE A 133 11.38 -13.71 26.76
C ILE A 133 10.24 -12.97 27.44
N ASP A 134 10.55 -12.07 28.37
CA ASP A 134 9.60 -11.50 29.32
C ASP A 134 10.12 -10.20 29.93
N ALA A 135 9.21 -9.26 30.30
CA ALA A 135 9.55 -8.11 31.15
C ALA A 135 9.78 -8.50 32.60
N HIS A 136 9.20 -9.62 33.03
CA HIS A 136 9.19 -10.13 34.43
C HIS A 136 10.12 -11.34 34.59
N LEU A 137 10.24 -11.82 35.81
CA LEU A 137 11.01 -13.05 36.13
C LEU A 137 10.11 -14.28 36.28
N ASP A 138 8.85 -14.07 36.61
CA ASP A 138 7.84 -15.11 36.83
C ASP A 138 8.29 -16.25 37.75
N ALA A 139 9.11 -15.87 38.74
CA ALA A 139 9.82 -16.78 39.62
C ALA A 139 9.38 -16.65 41.12
N HIS A 140 8.19 -16.11 41.34
CA HIS A 140 7.60 -16.14 42.68
C HIS A 140 7.24 -17.57 43.10
N THR A 141 7.38 -17.83 44.37
CA THR A 141 6.79 -19.00 45.03
C THR A 141 5.51 -18.56 45.77
N PRO A 142 4.64 -19.49 46.20
CA PRO A 142 3.49 -19.10 47.04
C PRO A 142 3.87 -18.37 48.34
N GLN A 143 5.12 -18.50 48.78
CA GLN A 143 5.65 -17.83 49.97
C GLN A 143 6.18 -16.42 49.70
N THR A 144 6.68 -16.16 48.48
CA THR A 144 7.28 -14.87 48.11
C THR A 144 6.32 -13.94 47.38
N SER A 145 5.23 -14.48 46.80
CA SER A 145 4.27 -13.69 46.08
C SER A 145 3.43 -12.81 46.99
N HIS A 146 3.48 -11.50 46.80
CA HIS A 146 2.66 -10.54 47.55
C HIS A 146 1.21 -10.48 47.09
N THR A 147 0.93 -10.86 45.85
CA THR A 147 -0.40 -10.78 45.24
C THR A 147 -1.13 -12.13 45.22
N GLY A 148 -0.40 -13.23 45.31
CA GLY A 148 -0.91 -14.57 45.12
C GLY A 148 -1.29 -14.92 43.67
N ARG A 149 -0.95 -14.06 42.71
CA ARG A 149 -1.23 -14.28 41.30
C ARG A 149 -0.34 -15.37 40.73
N LEU A 150 -0.96 -16.33 40.01
CA LEU A 150 -0.27 -17.52 39.52
C LEU A 150 0.58 -17.28 38.28
N HIS A 151 0.27 -16.25 37.50
CA HIS A 151 1.03 -15.93 36.30
C HIS A 151 2.46 -15.47 36.63
N GLY A 152 2.74 -14.94 37.79
CA GLY A 152 4.10 -14.62 38.27
C GLY A 152 4.85 -15.79 38.93
N MET A 153 4.41 -17.04 38.78
CA MET A 153 5.00 -18.20 39.42
C MET A 153 5.48 -19.33 38.50
N PRO A 154 5.20 -19.33 37.20
CA PRO A 154 5.37 -20.51 36.34
C PRO A 154 6.84 -20.93 36.20
N LEU A 155 7.77 -20.01 36.14
CA LEU A 155 9.19 -20.37 36.03
C LEU A 155 9.71 -21.03 37.32
N ALA A 156 9.37 -20.52 38.50
CA ALA A 156 9.72 -21.16 39.75
C ALA A 156 9.14 -22.58 39.85
N ALA A 157 7.89 -22.76 39.45
CA ALA A 157 7.22 -24.06 39.44
C ALA A 157 7.92 -25.07 38.48
N LEU A 158 8.32 -24.64 37.28
CA LEU A 158 9.05 -25.48 36.33
C LEU A 158 10.47 -25.85 36.80
N LEU A 159 11.08 -25.02 37.64
CA LEU A 159 12.36 -25.26 38.29
C LEU A 159 12.24 -26.05 39.61
N GLY A 160 11.04 -26.58 39.95
CA GLY A 160 10.81 -27.39 41.13
C GLY A 160 10.68 -26.60 42.43
N GLN A 161 10.44 -25.27 42.34
CA GLN A 161 10.32 -24.38 43.51
C GLN A 161 8.86 -23.99 43.83
N GLY A 162 7.88 -24.66 43.22
CA GLY A 162 6.44 -24.42 43.49
C GLY A 162 5.89 -25.28 44.62
N ASN A 163 4.57 -25.23 44.82
CA ASN A 163 3.85 -26.12 45.69
C ASN A 163 3.23 -27.32 44.92
N ASP A 164 2.80 -28.36 45.65
CA ASP A 164 2.25 -29.60 45.07
C ASP A 164 1.05 -29.36 44.09
N SER A 165 0.27 -28.32 44.32
CA SER A 165 -0.89 -28.00 43.44
C SER A 165 -0.49 -27.40 42.10
N LEU A 166 0.72 -26.80 41.97
CA LEU A 166 1.23 -26.19 40.76
C LEU A 166 2.32 -27.04 40.08
N CYS A 167 3.16 -27.72 40.86
CA CYS A 167 4.32 -28.46 40.34
C CYS A 167 4.04 -29.92 40.01
N GLN A 168 3.09 -30.58 40.63
CA GLN A 168 2.74 -32.00 40.45
C GLN A 168 3.93 -32.95 40.18
N GLY A 169 5.04 -32.77 40.91
CA GLY A 169 6.24 -33.61 40.79
C GLY A 169 7.55 -32.86 40.78
N ASP A 170 8.59 -33.53 40.24
CA ASP A 170 9.96 -33.02 40.18
C ASP A 170 10.14 -31.85 39.20
N ALA A 171 11.27 -31.15 39.30
CA ALA A 171 11.68 -30.09 38.37
C ALA A 171 11.64 -30.59 36.90
N VAL A 172 11.04 -29.79 36.04
CA VAL A 172 10.89 -30.10 34.61
C VAL A 172 12.06 -29.54 33.81
N LEU A 173 12.62 -28.42 34.27
CA LEU A 173 13.73 -27.69 33.62
C LEU A 173 14.94 -27.67 34.54
N SER A 174 16.13 -27.79 33.97
CA SER A 174 17.39 -27.56 34.67
C SER A 174 17.77 -26.08 34.55
N PRO A 175 18.14 -25.41 35.67
CA PRO A 175 18.42 -23.97 35.69
C PRO A 175 19.49 -23.53 34.68
N GLU A 176 20.53 -24.36 34.45
CA GLU A 176 21.61 -24.09 33.49
C GLU A 176 21.13 -24.03 32.03
N HIS A 177 19.96 -24.63 31.71
CA HIS A 177 19.36 -24.67 30.39
C HIS A 177 18.21 -23.66 30.20
N VAL A 178 18.09 -22.70 31.13
CA VAL A 178 17.11 -21.61 31.05
C VAL A 178 17.81 -20.26 30.95
N CYS A 179 17.33 -19.41 30.04
CA CYS A 179 17.73 -18.01 29.96
C CYS A 179 16.49 -17.11 29.98
N VAL A 180 16.46 -16.10 30.84
CA VAL A 180 15.40 -15.07 30.88
C VAL A 180 15.90 -13.80 30.22
N ILE A 181 15.12 -13.24 29.29
CA ILE A 181 15.56 -12.18 28.36
C ILE A 181 14.53 -11.07 28.34
N GLY A 182 14.95 -9.80 28.52
CA GLY A 182 14.07 -8.63 28.44
C GLY A 182 13.66 -8.04 29.78
N VAL A 183 14.13 -8.62 30.86
CA VAL A 183 13.72 -8.31 32.23
C VAL A 183 13.96 -6.85 32.60
N ARG A 184 12.92 -6.21 33.14
CA ARG A 184 12.97 -4.81 33.61
C ARG A 184 12.01 -4.51 34.78
N SER A 185 11.12 -5.47 35.12
CA SER A 185 10.19 -5.37 36.25
C SER A 185 10.22 -6.69 37.03
N PHE A 186 10.68 -6.67 38.29
CA PHE A 186 10.79 -7.85 39.13
C PHE A 186 10.96 -7.46 40.59
N GLU A 187 10.67 -8.39 41.50
CA GLU A 187 10.90 -8.25 42.90
C GLU A 187 12.25 -8.91 43.33
N PRO A 188 12.89 -8.40 44.40
CA PRO A 188 14.19 -8.91 44.86
C PRO A 188 14.23 -10.40 45.16
N GLU A 189 13.13 -10.98 45.66
CA GLU A 189 12.99 -12.37 46.03
C GLU A 189 13.08 -13.30 44.81
N GLU A 190 12.51 -12.91 43.68
CA GLU A 190 12.58 -13.64 42.41
C GLU A 190 14.02 -13.65 41.87
N ALA A 191 14.66 -12.47 41.83
CA ALA A 191 16.03 -12.33 41.37
C ALA A 191 16.99 -13.15 42.25
N ALA A 192 16.79 -13.15 43.59
CA ALA A 192 17.59 -13.92 44.52
C ALA A 192 17.43 -15.43 44.31
N LEU A 193 16.20 -15.91 44.09
CA LEU A 193 15.92 -17.31 43.78
C LEU A 193 16.63 -17.77 42.51
N LEU A 194 16.42 -17.05 41.38
CA LEU A 194 17.02 -17.42 40.10
C LEU A 194 18.55 -17.33 40.11
N ALA A 195 19.11 -16.36 40.82
CA ALA A 195 20.56 -16.24 41.02
C ALA A 195 21.12 -17.45 41.86
N ALA A 196 20.41 -17.86 42.91
CA ALA A 196 20.80 -19.01 43.72
C ALA A 196 20.76 -20.33 42.93
N LEU A 197 19.83 -20.44 41.97
CA LEU A 197 19.70 -21.59 41.10
C LEU A 197 20.67 -21.55 39.89
N GLY A 198 21.29 -20.40 39.59
CA GLY A 198 22.25 -20.25 38.50
C GLY A 198 21.59 -19.99 37.12
N VAL A 199 20.33 -19.55 37.09
CA VAL A 199 19.63 -19.15 35.89
C VAL A 199 20.25 -17.88 35.30
N ARG A 200 20.50 -17.82 33.98
CA ARG A 200 21.04 -16.65 33.33
C ARG A 200 19.92 -15.65 32.97
N ILE A 201 20.06 -14.44 33.49
CA ILE A 201 19.14 -13.33 33.21
C ILE A 201 19.85 -12.28 32.34
N TYR A 202 19.22 -11.87 31.22
CA TYR A 202 19.62 -10.78 30.39
C TYR A 202 18.64 -9.61 30.55
N ALA A 203 18.98 -8.68 31.44
CA ALA A 203 18.14 -7.52 31.72
C ALA A 203 18.18 -6.49 30.55
N ALA A 204 17.14 -5.67 30.44
CA ALA A 204 17.02 -4.68 29.36
C ALA A 204 18.25 -3.79 29.19
N PRO A 205 18.93 -3.24 30.24
CA PRO A 205 20.15 -2.44 30.07
C PRO A 205 21.34 -3.23 29.50
N GLU A 206 21.41 -4.55 29.70
CA GLU A 206 22.43 -5.39 29.09
C GLU A 206 22.16 -5.58 27.60
N ILE A 207 20.90 -5.80 27.24
CA ILE A 207 20.45 -5.94 25.83
C ILE A 207 20.73 -4.66 25.05
N GLU A 208 20.40 -3.50 25.64
CA GLU A 208 20.66 -2.19 25.02
C GLU A 208 22.15 -1.98 24.70
N ARG A 209 23.04 -2.36 25.62
CA ARG A 209 24.49 -2.22 25.40
C ARG A 209 25.08 -3.21 24.41
N ARG A 210 24.57 -4.44 24.33
CA ARG A 210 25.17 -5.55 23.57
C ARG A 210 24.48 -5.82 22.23
N GLY A 211 23.26 -5.32 22.06
CA GLY A 211 22.37 -5.65 20.97
C GLY A 211 21.60 -6.96 21.18
N LEU A 212 20.32 -6.95 20.83
CA LEU A 212 19.40 -8.08 21.04
C LEU A 212 19.85 -9.36 20.32
N ASP A 213 20.29 -9.25 19.07
CA ASP A 213 20.72 -10.39 18.24
C ASP A 213 21.95 -11.12 18.85
N ALA A 214 22.89 -10.39 19.45
CA ALA A 214 24.04 -10.97 20.14
C ALA A 214 23.63 -11.71 21.40
N VAL A 215 22.71 -11.14 22.18
CA VAL A 215 22.17 -11.74 23.41
C VAL A 215 21.40 -13.02 23.10
N LEU A 216 20.51 -12.99 22.10
CA LEU A 216 19.72 -14.17 21.71
C LEU A 216 20.61 -15.31 21.20
N ARG A 217 21.66 -15.03 20.42
CA ARG A 217 22.60 -16.08 19.99
C ARG A 217 23.37 -16.70 21.17
N GLU A 218 23.82 -15.92 22.13
CA GLU A 218 24.49 -16.44 23.32
C GLU A 218 23.52 -17.26 24.18
N ALA A 219 22.29 -16.76 24.38
CA ALA A 219 21.26 -17.48 25.11
C ALA A 219 20.90 -18.81 24.47
N LEU A 220 20.75 -18.83 23.11
CA LEU A 220 20.50 -20.05 22.36
C LEU A 220 21.62 -21.07 22.55
N ALA A 221 22.88 -20.65 22.40
CA ALA A 221 24.03 -21.54 22.59
C ALA A 221 24.04 -22.16 24.00
N ARG A 222 23.71 -21.35 25.03
CA ARG A 222 23.65 -21.81 26.42
C ARG A 222 22.54 -22.85 26.65
N VAL A 223 21.32 -22.57 26.14
CA VAL A 223 20.18 -23.48 26.37
C VAL A 223 20.26 -24.77 25.55
N GLN A 224 21.07 -24.76 24.47
CA GLN A 224 21.32 -25.95 23.66
C GLN A 224 22.47 -26.83 24.16
N ASP A 225 23.32 -26.33 25.06
CA ASP A 225 24.42 -27.08 25.62
C ASP A 225 23.88 -28.19 26.54
N GLY A 226 24.10 -29.46 26.14
CA GLY A 226 23.61 -30.61 26.91
C GLY A 226 22.11 -30.91 26.79
N THR A 227 21.37 -30.23 25.93
CA THR A 227 19.93 -30.47 25.69
C THR A 227 19.65 -31.13 24.33
N ALA A 228 18.51 -31.84 24.24
CA ALA A 228 18.09 -32.46 22.99
C ALA A 228 17.39 -31.48 22.04
N ALA A 229 16.78 -30.43 22.55
CA ALA A 229 16.08 -29.40 21.83
C ALA A 229 15.87 -28.17 22.71
N HIS A 230 15.45 -27.05 22.10
CA HIS A 230 15.05 -25.85 22.82
C HIS A 230 13.62 -25.43 22.48
N GLY A 231 12.99 -24.70 23.40
CA GLY A 231 11.72 -24.02 23.21
C GLY A 231 11.84 -22.51 23.41
N ILE A 232 10.80 -21.80 23.03
CA ILE A 232 10.69 -20.34 23.24
C ILE A 232 9.33 -20.05 23.87
N THR A 233 9.30 -19.41 25.04
CA THR A 233 8.11 -18.74 25.56
C THR A 233 8.29 -17.24 25.41
N LEU A 234 7.26 -16.58 24.94
CA LEU A 234 7.22 -15.15 24.72
C LEU A 234 6.01 -14.57 25.45
N ASP A 235 6.28 -13.84 26.53
CA ASP A 235 5.32 -12.92 27.08
C ASP A 235 5.30 -11.64 26.24
N LEU A 236 4.11 -11.22 25.82
CA LEU A 236 3.98 -10.04 24.96
C LEU A 236 4.32 -8.74 25.67
N ASP A 237 4.33 -8.72 27.00
CA ASP A 237 4.76 -7.56 27.77
C ASP A 237 6.29 -7.35 27.78
N ALA A 238 7.07 -8.32 27.30
CA ALA A 238 8.47 -8.12 26.94
C ALA A 238 8.66 -7.00 25.91
N ILE A 239 7.65 -6.78 25.06
CA ILE A 239 7.65 -5.79 23.98
C ILE A 239 7.21 -4.43 24.54
N ASP A 240 7.71 -3.36 23.91
CA ASP A 240 7.31 -2.01 24.29
C ASP A 240 5.80 -1.78 24.01
N PRO A 241 5.03 -1.16 24.94
CA PRO A 241 3.60 -0.91 24.73
C PRO A 241 3.25 -0.05 23.51
N GLU A 242 4.19 0.70 22.95
CA GLU A 242 3.98 1.41 21.67
C GLU A 242 3.80 0.43 20.50
N ASP A 243 4.47 -0.72 20.53
CA ASP A 243 4.41 -1.75 19.50
C ASP A 243 3.36 -2.83 19.83
N ALA A 244 3.17 -3.17 21.11
CA ALA A 244 2.22 -4.17 21.62
C ALA A 244 1.30 -3.59 22.71
N PRO A 245 0.30 -2.76 22.37
CA PRO A 245 -0.60 -2.17 23.35
C PRO A 245 -1.59 -3.16 23.99
N GLY A 246 -1.86 -4.31 23.34
CA GLY A 246 -2.83 -5.31 23.77
C GLY A 246 -2.24 -6.35 24.70
N VAL A 247 -1.71 -5.95 25.87
CA VAL A 247 -1.16 -6.83 26.89
C VAL A 247 -1.80 -6.59 28.24
N THR A 248 -1.71 -7.58 29.14
CA THR A 248 -2.34 -7.53 30.46
C THR A 248 -1.60 -6.60 31.42
N THR A 249 -0.26 -6.64 31.41
CA THR A 249 0.63 -5.89 32.33
C THR A 249 1.69 -5.10 31.53
N PRO A 250 1.32 -3.98 30.88
CA PRO A 250 2.26 -3.24 30.05
C PRO A 250 3.39 -2.61 30.87
N VAL A 251 4.65 -2.84 30.46
CA VAL A 251 5.85 -2.25 31.06
C VAL A 251 6.61 -1.44 30.01
N ALA A 252 6.82 -0.15 30.25
CA ALA A 252 7.54 0.74 29.35
C ALA A 252 9.03 0.37 29.20
N GLY A 253 9.65 0.75 28.06
CA GLY A 253 11.07 0.48 27.79
C GLY A 253 11.33 -0.97 27.36
N GLY A 254 10.36 -1.59 26.69
CA GLY A 254 10.44 -2.96 26.19
C GLY A 254 11.24 -3.12 24.93
N LEU A 255 11.33 -4.37 24.48
CA LEU A 255 11.96 -4.71 23.21
C LEU A 255 11.14 -4.11 22.06
N ARG A 256 11.82 -3.50 21.08
CA ARG A 256 11.12 -2.97 19.91
C ARG A 256 10.80 -4.10 18.93
N ALA A 257 9.57 -4.15 18.44
CA ALA A 257 9.13 -5.17 17.49
C ALA A 257 10.00 -5.19 16.22
N ALA A 258 10.45 -4.01 15.75
CA ALA A 258 11.33 -3.87 14.61
C ALA A 258 12.71 -4.55 14.79
N GLU A 259 13.14 -4.77 16.01
CA GLU A 259 14.38 -5.48 16.35
C GLU A 259 14.11 -6.95 16.72
N LEU A 260 13.04 -7.23 17.47
CA LEU A 260 12.72 -8.56 17.99
C LEU A 260 12.32 -9.53 16.85
N VAL A 261 11.46 -9.12 15.93
CA VAL A 261 10.99 -9.99 14.83
C VAL A 261 12.15 -10.49 13.96
N PRO A 262 13.04 -9.62 13.41
CA PRO A 262 14.18 -10.11 12.64
C PRO A 262 15.19 -10.91 13.47
N ALA A 263 15.39 -10.60 14.74
CA ALA A 263 16.30 -11.35 15.61
C ALA A 263 15.79 -12.78 15.89
N LEU A 264 14.48 -12.95 16.12
CA LEU A 264 13.84 -14.27 16.25
C LEU A 264 13.87 -15.06 14.94
N ALA A 265 13.68 -14.40 13.79
CA ALA A 265 13.82 -15.04 12.48
C ALA A 265 15.26 -15.51 12.22
N ASN A 266 16.27 -14.75 12.67
CA ASN A 266 17.69 -15.16 12.62
C ASN A 266 17.92 -16.39 13.51
N LEU A 267 17.34 -16.38 14.71
CA LEU A 267 17.42 -17.49 15.65
C LEU A 267 16.84 -18.79 15.05
N ALA A 268 15.63 -18.72 14.48
CA ALA A 268 14.96 -19.85 13.86
C ALA A 268 15.69 -20.40 12.63
N ARG A 269 16.42 -19.54 11.89
CA ARG A 269 17.33 -20.00 10.81
C ARG A 269 18.53 -20.80 11.33
N ALA A 270 19.01 -20.50 12.51
CA ALA A 270 20.07 -21.27 13.16
C ALA A 270 19.54 -22.59 13.72
N ALA A 271 18.40 -22.57 14.40
CA ALA A 271 17.75 -23.74 14.94
C ALA A 271 16.24 -23.49 15.16
N VAL A 272 15.39 -24.33 14.59
CA VAL A 272 13.94 -24.26 14.80
C VAL A 272 13.59 -24.83 16.18
N PRO A 273 12.82 -24.12 17.01
CA PRO A 273 12.41 -24.59 18.33
C PRO A 273 11.51 -25.83 18.24
N VAL A 274 11.54 -26.67 19.29
CA VAL A 274 10.65 -27.84 19.39
C VAL A 274 9.22 -27.44 19.75
N ALA A 275 9.05 -26.28 20.37
CA ALA A 275 7.76 -25.68 20.73
C ALA A 275 7.89 -24.15 20.85
N VAL A 276 6.81 -23.44 20.59
CA VAL A 276 6.66 -22.01 20.80
C VAL A 276 5.41 -21.75 21.63
N GLU A 277 5.52 -20.85 22.59
CA GLU A 277 4.40 -20.34 23.38
C GLU A 277 4.36 -18.82 23.31
N ILE A 278 3.16 -18.24 23.13
CA ILE A 278 2.89 -16.79 23.16
C ILE A 278 1.75 -16.55 24.15
N VAL A 279 1.94 -15.63 25.09
CA VAL A 279 1.03 -15.40 26.23
C VAL A 279 0.75 -13.92 26.48
N GLU A 280 -0.19 -13.63 27.37
CA GLU A 280 -0.61 -12.31 27.86
C GLU A 280 -1.22 -11.39 26.79
N TYR A 281 -1.77 -11.96 25.69
CA TYR A 281 -2.55 -11.17 24.73
C TYR A 281 -3.91 -10.78 25.31
N GLU A 282 -4.12 -9.47 25.51
CA GLU A 282 -5.38 -8.87 25.99
C GLU A 282 -6.11 -8.18 24.82
N PRO A 283 -7.04 -8.85 24.13
CA PRO A 283 -7.68 -8.33 22.94
C PRO A 283 -8.54 -7.08 23.19
N HIS A 284 -9.01 -6.85 24.43
CA HIS A 284 -9.81 -5.68 24.77
C HIS A 284 -8.97 -4.39 24.84
N HIS A 285 -7.65 -4.51 25.00
CA HIS A 285 -6.70 -3.40 24.94
C HIS A 285 -6.18 -3.17 23.51
N ASP A 286 -6.49 -4.06 22.55
CA ASP A 286 -5.99 -4.04 21.17
C ASP A 286 -7.04 -3.57 20.15
N ALA A 287 -7.65 -2.41 20.37
CA ALA A 287 -8.74 -1.88 19.55
C ALA A 287 -8.39 -1.75 18.04
N GLY A 288 -7.11 -1.54 17.72
CA GLY A 288 -6.59 -1.44 16.35
C GLY A 288 -6.05 -2.75 15.77
N GLY A 289 -6.00 -3.84 16.55
CA GLY A 289 -5.44 -5.13 16.14
C GLY A 289 -3.93 -5.11 15.90
N ALA A 290 -3.21 -4.15 16.47
CA ALA A 290 -1.75 -4.02 16.29
C ALA A 290 -1.01 -5.21 16.92
N THR A 291 -1.36 -5.57 18.15
CA THR A 291 -0.77 -6.70 18.86
C THR A 291 -1.12 -8.03 18.19
N ALA A 292 -2.36 -8.20 17.71
CA ALA A 292 -2.74 -9.40 16.97
C ALA A 292 -1.90 -9.61 15.69
N ARG A 293 -1.65 -8.56 14.93
CA ARG A 293 -0.76 -8.60 13.75
C ARG A 293 0.68 -8.91 14.13
N LEU A 294 1.16 -8.32 15.22
CA LEU A 294 2.51 -8.59 15.72
C LEU A 294 2.68 -10.04 16.17
N ILE A 295 1.68 -10.64 16.81
CA ILE A 295 1.67 -12.09 17.17
C ILE A 295 1.85 -12.95 15.91
N GLU A 296 1.21 -12.61 14.81
CA GLU A 296 1.38 -13.31 13.54
C GLU A 296 2.83 -13.24 13.03
N GLU A 297 3.45 -12.04 13.09
CA GLU A 297 4.84 -11.83 12.67
C GLU A 297 5.83 -12.59 13.56
N LEU A 298 5.63 -12.54 14.89
CA LEU A 298 6.46 -13.23 15.86
C LEU A 298 6.36 -14.74 15.74
N ALA A 299 5.15 -15.29 15.62
CA ALA A 299 4.94 -16.73 15.41
C ALA A 299 5.61 -17.21 14.13
N ALA A 300 5.45 -16.48 13.01
CA ALA A 300 6.13 -16.79 11.77
C ALA A 300 7.66 -16.74 11.90
N ALA A 301 8.19 -15.71 12.56
CA ALA A 301 9.63 -15.55 12.80
C ALA A 301 10.21 -16.70 13.60
N MET A 302 9.58 -17.07 14.73
CA MET A 302 10.05 -18.15 15.61
C MET A 302 9.95 -19.54 14.97
N LEU A 303 8.96 -19.77 14.10
CA LEU A 303 8.72 -21.07 13.44
C LEU A 303 9.43 -21.24 12.10
N GLY A 304 10.24 -20.25 11.68
CA GLY A 304 10.96 -20.29 10.40
C GLY A 304 10.05 -20.11 9.19
N GLY A 305 8.89 -19.49 9.36
CA GLY A 305 8.04 -19.01 8.28
C GLY A 305 8.75 -17.95 7.43
N GLU A 306 8.28 -17.73 6.21
CA GLU A 306 8.77 -16.59 5.43
C GLU A 306 8.43 -15.30 6.17
N ALA A 307 9.41 -14.42 6.35
CA ALA A 307 9.16 -13.07 6.87
C ALA A 307 8.06 -12.42 6.01
N ALA A 308 7.16 -11.66 6.63
CA ALA A 308 6.22 -10.86 5.87
C ALA A 308 7.03 -9.94 4.95
N ARG A 309 7.00 -10.21 3.65
CA ARG A 309 7.62 -9.31 2.69
C ARG A 309 6.82 -8.01 2.72
N SER A 310 7.48 -6.91 2.94
CA SER A 310 6.87 -5.60 2.76
C SER A 310 6.23 -5.56 1.37
N MET A 311 5.00 -5.03 1.24
CA MET A 311 4.35 -4.86 -0.07
C MET A 311 5.24 -4.09 -1.04
N ILE A 312 6.03 -3.14 -0.52
CA ILE A 312 7.02 -2.37 -1.28
C ILE A 312 8.14 -3.28 -1.79
N GLU A 313 8.69 -4.17 -0.96
CA GLU A 313 9.71 -5.13 -1.37
C GLU A 313 9.18 -6.14 -2.39
N LEU A 314 7.94 -6.59 -2.20
CA LEU A 314 7.27 -7.51 -3.12
C LEU A 314 7.08 -6.84 -4.49
N GLU A 315 6.60 -5.60 -4.52
CA GLU A 315 6.45 -4.83 -5.76
C GLU A 315 7.80 -4.57 -6.43
N ASN A 316 8.80 -4.13 -5.68
CA ASN A 316 10.15 -3.88 -6.20
C ASN A 316 10.81 -5.14 -6.79
N ARG A 317 10.45 -6.33 -6.28
CA ARG A 317 10.98 -7.60 -6.81
C ARG A 317 10.32 -8.03 -8.13
N TYR A 318 9.01 -7.81 -8.28
CA TYR A 318 8.24 -8.37 -9.40
C TYR A 318 7.78 -7.32 -10.43
N SER A 319 7.84 -6.04 -10.11
CA SER A 319 7.52 -4.95 -11.03
C SER A 319 8.77 -4.49 -11.80
N ALA A 320 8.54 -3.98 -13.01
CA ALA A 320 9.59 -3.22 -13.70
C ALA A 320 9.85 -1.89 -12.97
N THR A 321 11.10 -1.44 -12.92
CA THR A 321 11.52 -0.21 -12.22
C THR A 321 11.23 1.05 -13.04
N ASN A 322 10.05 1.13 -13.66
CA ASN A 322 9.63 2.24 -14.52
C ASN A 322 8.97 3.41 -13.75
N TYR A 323 8.71 3.23 -12.47
CA TYR A 323 8.22 4.26 -11.56
C TYR A 323 9.09 4.36 -10.30
N ALA A 324 9.07 5.55 -9.66
CA ALA A 324 9.61 5.78 -8.33
C ALA A 324 8.46 6.18 -7.38
N PRO A 325 7.73 5.21 -6.81
CA PRO A 325 6.60 5.48 -5.92
C PRO A 325 7.05 6.18 -4.63
N LEU A 326 6.13 6.91 -4.00
CA LEU A 326 6.28 7.33 -2.62
C LEU A 326 6.17 6.11 -1.69
N PRO A 327 6.92 6.05 -0.57
CA PRO A 327 6.96 4.88 0.30
C PRO A 327 5.71 4.77 1.20
N VAL A 328 4.54 4.62 0.58
CA VAL A 328 3.25 4.45 1.26
C VAL A 328 2.44 3.37 0.56
N VAL A 329 1.88 2.43 1.32
CA VAL A 329 1.03 1.35 0.79
C VAL A 329 -0.42 1.71 1.08
N LEU A 330 -1.13 2.20 0.07
CA LEU A 330 -2.52 2.63 0.16
C LEU A 330 -3.45 1.43 -0.01
N VAL A 331 -4.43 1.28 0.89
CA VAL A 331 -5.34 0.11 0.92
C VAL A 331 -6.82 0.47 0.85
N ARG A 332 -7.18 1.75 1.08
CA ARG A 332 -8.56 2.23 1.04
C ARG A 332 -8.62 3.65 0.49
N GLY A 333 -9.70 3.96 -0.24
CA GLY A 333 -10.01 5.31 -0.70
C GLY A 333 -11.50 5.62 -0.55
N GLU A 334 -11.85 6.86 -0.11
CA GLU A 334 -13.22 7.34 0.01
C GLU A 334 -13.25 8.88 -0.14
N GLY A 335 -14.04 9.39 -1.08
CA GLY A 335 -14.10 10.82 -1.36
C GLY A 335 -12.74 11.41 -1.72
N THR A 336 -12.23 12.30 -0.90
CA THR A 336 -10.93 12.97 -1.05
C THR A 336 -9.80 12.31 -0.25
N HIS A 337 -10.09 11.22 0.48
CA HIS A 337 -9.15 10.61 1.40
C HIS A 337 -8.71 9.22 0.98
N LEU A 338 -7.48 8.91 1.34
CA LEU A 338 -6.87 7.59 1.20
C LEU A 338 -6.32 7.13 2.55
N TRP A 339 -6.25 5.82 2.78
CA TRP A 339 -5.68 5.22 3.99
C TRP A 339 -4.61 4.21 3.62
N ASP A 340 -3.52 4.22 4.37
CA ASP A 340 -2.49 3.20 4.24
C ASP A 340 -2.81 1.95 5.08
N GLN A 341 -1.95 0.94 4.97
CA GLN A 341 -2.08 -0.32 5.70
C GLN A 341 -2.00 -0.18 7.23
N SER A 342 -1.44 0.93 7.75
CA SER A 342 -1.42 1.22 9.19
C SER A 342 -2.70 1.91 9.68
N GLY A 343 -3.62 2.25 8.76
CA GLY A 343 -4.84 2.99 9.04
C GLY A 343 -4.65 4.52 9.05
N ARG A 344 -3.46 5.03 8.74
CA ARG A 344 -3.22 6.47 8.64
C ARG A 344 -3.96 7.05 7.45
N ARG A 345 -4.67 8.16 7.68
CA ARG A 345 -5.45 8.88 6.67
C ARG A 345 -4.60 9.94 5.99
N TYR A 346 -4.80 10.07 4.68
CA TYR A 346 -4.17 11.07 3.82
C TYR A 346 -5.21 11.83 3.02
N LEU A 347 -4.98 13.13 2.81
CA LEU A 347 -5.74 13.93 1.86
C LEU A 347 -5.13 13.80 0.46
N ASP A 348 -5.93 13.38 -0.51
CA ASP A 348 -5.49 13.21 -1.90
C ASP A 348 -5.51 14.55 -2.65
N MET A 349 -4.33 15.12 -2.87
CA MET A 349 -4.15 16.33 -3.69
C MET A 349 -3.65 16.03 -5.10
N MET A 350 -3.74 14.75 -5.57
CA MET A 350 -3.28 14.33 -6.89
C MET A 350 -4.38 13.67 -7.73
N SER A 351 -5.37 13.02 -7.14
CA SER A 351 -6.48 12.28 -7.76
C SER A 351 -6.04 11.37 -8.94
N ALA A 352 -4.94 10.64 -8.78
CA ALA A 352 -4.36 9.78 -9.82
C ALA A 352 -4.25 10.51 -11.18
N TYR A 353 -3.64 11.69 -11.20
CA TYR A 353 -3.48 12.55 -12.39
C TYR A 353 -4.82 12.94 -13.05
N SER A 354 -5.82 13.30 -12.26
CA SER A 354 -7.20 13.63 -12.67
C SER A 354 -8.05 12.41 -13.08
N ALA A 355 -7.64 11.17 -12.83
CA ALA A 355 -8.48 9.99 -13.09
C ALA A 355 -9.62 9.87 -12.08
N VAL A 356 -9.36 10.26 -10.81
CA VAL A 356 -10.31 10.17 -9.69
C VAL A 356 -11.01 11.54 -9.45
N SER A 357 -11.44 12.19 -10.52
CA SER A 357 -12.06 13.52 -10.42
C SER A 357 -13.36 13.53 -9.60
N VAL A 358 -14.15 12.46 -9.63
CA VAL A 358 -15.40 12.35 -8.87
C VAL A 358 -15.20 11.87 -7.41
N GLY A 359 -13.94 11.71 -6.98
CA GLY A 359 -13.60 11.15 -5.66
C GLY A 359 -13.47 9.63 -5.66
N HIS A 360 -12.77 9.11 -4.65
CA HIS A 360 -12.60 7.67 -4.47
C HIS A 360 -13.91 7.00 -4.06
N ALA A 361 -14.17 5.82 -4.61
CA ALA A 361 -15.30 4.97 -4.26
C ALA A 361 -16.67 5.68 -4.32
N HIS A 362 -16.89 6.54 -5.32
CA HIS A 362 -18.14 7.30 -5.45
C HIS A 362 -19.37 6.35 -5.49
N PRO A 363 -20.39 6.50 -4.61
CA PRO A 363 -21.44 5.51 -4.44
C PRO A 363 -22.25 5.22 -5.71
N ARG A 364 -22.54 6.25 -6.52
CA ARG A 364 -23.27 6.08 -7.80
C ARG A 364 -22.43 5.30 -8.82
N ILE A 365 -21.13 5.58 -8.91
CA ILE A 365 -20.21 4.89 -9.81
C ILE A 365 -20.08 3.41 -9.40
N LEU A 366 -19.88 3.12 -8.11
CA LEU A 366 -19.80 1.75 -7.61
C LEU A 366 -21.09 0.97 -7.86
N ARG A 367 -22.24 1.61 -7.71
CA ARG A 367 -23.53 1.00 -8.03
C ARG A 367 -23.61 0.64 -9.50
N ALA A 368 -23.37 1.59 -10.41
CA ALA A 368 -23.39 1.35 -11.85
C ALA A 368 -22.44 0.22 -12.27
N LEU A 369 -21.21 0.21 -11.71
CA LEU A 369 -20.20 -0.83 -11.91
C LEU A 369 -20.77 -2.21 -11.49
N THR A 370 -21.24 -2.31 -10.25
CA THR A 370 -21.68 -3.59 -9.66
C THR A 370 -22.92 -4.16 -10.35
N GLU A 371 -23.91 -3.31 -10.63
CA GLU A 371 -25.14 -3.72 -11.32
C GLU A 371 -24.85 -4.20 -12.75
N GLN A 372 -24.04 -3.43 -13.50
CA GLN A 372 -23.72 -3.78 -14.88
C GLN A 372 -22.80 -5.01 -14.96
N ALA A 373 -21.84 -5.18 -14.04
CA ALA A 373 -20.96 -6.34 -13.99
C ALA A 373 -21.73 -7.64 -13.78
N ARG A 374 -22.80 -7.61 -12.97
CA ARG A 374 -23.69 -8.76 -12.77
C ARG A 374 -24.56 -9.08 -13.97
N LYS A 375 -24.82 -8.11 -14.84
CA LYS A 375 -25.72 -8.25 -16.00
C LYS A 375 -24.96 -8.65 -17.26
N LEU A 376 -23.95 -7.86 -17.65
CA LEU A 376 -23.20 -8.03 -18.89
C LEU A 376 -21.94 -7.15 -18.85
N ALA A 377 -20.76 -7.73 -18.94
CA ALA A 377 -19.51 -6.98 -18.98
C ALA A 377 -19.03 -6.71 -20.42
N VAL A 378 -18.62 -7.72 -21.15
CA VAL A 378 -17.98 -7.60 -22.46
C VAL A 378 -18.64 -8.52 -23.49
N THR A 379 -18.95 -7.95 -24.67
CA THR A 379 -19.46 -8.70 -25.83
C THR A 379 -18.60 -8.52 -27.08
N SER A 380 -17.54 -7.72 -27.03
CA SER A 380 -16.87 -7.08 -28.16
C SER A 380 -17.81 -6.20 -29.00
N ARG A 381 -17.27 -5.56 -30.07
CA ARG A 381 -18.06 -4.75 -31.01
C ARG A 381 -18.67 -5.58 -32.16
N ALA A 382 -18.60 -6.91 -32.06
CA ALA A 382 -19.30 -7.80 -32.97
C ALA A 382 -20.83 -7.76 -32.75
N TYR A 383 -21.26 -7.30 -31.55
CA TYR A 383 -22.67 -7.18 -31.19
C TYR A 383 -22.97 -5.80 -30.62
N TYR A 384 -24.24 -5.39 -30.72
CA TYR A 384 -24.74 -4.21 -30.01
C TYR A 384 -24.96 -4.53 -28.54
N SER A 385 -24.83 -3.53 -27.66
CA SER A 385 -25.24 -3.59 -26.26
C SER A 385 -26.23 -2.48 -25.95
N ASP A 386 -27.01 -2.63 -24.88
CA ASP A 386 -28.00 -1.64 -24.45
C ASP A 386 -27.37 -0.40 -23.77
N ARG A 387 -26.09 -0.45 -23.40
CA ARG A 387 -25.41 0.64 -22.67
C ARG A 387 -24.60 1.56 -23.56
N LEU A 388 -23.90 1.00 -24.52
CA LEU A 388 -22.98 1.78 -25.34
C LEU A 388 -23.67 2.91 -26.13
N PRO A 389 -24.82 2.71 -26.81
CA PRO A 389 -25.46 3.80 -27.54
C PRO A 389 -25.86 4.98 -26.65
N VAL A 390 -26.37 4.70 -25.46
CA VAL A 390 -26.78 5.73 -24.48
C VAL A 390 -25.56 6.51 -23.96
N PHE A 391 -24.46 5.83 -23.69
CA PHE A 391 -23.21 6.48 -23.30
C PHE A 391 -22.68 7.39 -24.44
N LEU A 392 -22.63 6.89 -25.68
CA LEU A 392 -22.14 7.66 -26.84
C LEU A 392 -23.01 8.88 -27.10
N GLU A 393 -24.36 8.73 -27.08
CA GLU A 393 -25.29 9.85 -27.22
C GLU A 393 -25.04 10.93 -26.15
N ARG A 394 -24.94 10.51 -24.88
CA ARG A 394 -24.70 11.43 -23.77
C ARG A 394 -23.37 12.16 -23.92
N LEU A 395 -22.31 11.43 -24.27
CA LEU A 395 -20.96 11.97 -24.46
C LEU A 395 -20.93 13.00 -25.62
N CYS A 396 -21.47 12.64 -26.79
CA CYS A 396 -21.53 13.54 -27.95
C CYS A 396 -22.35 14.80 -27.65
N ARG A 397 -23.54 14.67 -27.04
CA ARG A 397 -24.36 15.82 -26.66
C ARG A 397 -23.68 16.78 -25.70
N LEU A 398 -22.95 16.26 -24.70
CA LEU A 398 -22.25 17.08 -23.72
C LEU A 398 -21.06 17.84 -24.31
N THR A 399 -20.39 17.24 -25.28
CA THR A 399 -19.16 17.80 -25.87
C THR A 399 -19.42 18.58 -27.15
N GLY A 400 -20.64 18.54 -27.70
CA GLY A 400 -20.97 19.14 -28.97
C GLY A 400 -20.33 18.45 -30.19
N MET A 401 -19.90 17.19 -30.05
CA MET A 401 -19.34 16.36 -31.11
C MET A 401 -20.42 15.48 -31.75
N ASP A 402 -20.21 15.13 -33.04
CA ASP A 402 -21.19 14.32 -33.77
C ASP A 402 -21.04 12.82 -33.50
N ARG A 403 -19.79 12.33 -33.43
CA ARG A 403 -19.48 10.91 -33.25
C ARG A 403 -18.34 10.67 -32.23
N ALA A 404 -18.37 9.50 -31.61
CA ALA A 404 -17.33 9.05 -30.71
C ALA A 404 -16.91 7.61 -31.02
N LEU A 405 -15.61 7.34 -30.94
CA LEU A 405 -15.01 6.01 -31.00
C LEU A 405 -14.47 5.69 -29.61
N PRO A 406 -15.14 4.82 -28.84
CA PRO A 406 -14.72 4.47 -27.48
C PRO A 406 -13.59 3.45 -27.51
N VAL A 407 -12.60 3.67 -26.65
CA VAL A 407 -11.45 2.79 -26.38
C VAL A 407 -11.22 2.73 -24.88
N ASN A 408 -10.07 2.20 -24.41
CA ASN A 408 -9.87 1.97 -22.98
C ASN A 408 -8.99 3.06 -22.33
N THR A 409 -7.82 3.32 -22.88
CA THR A 409 -6.83 4.22 -22.29
C THR A 409 -6.73 5.53 -23.11
N GLY A 410 -6.27 6.62 -22.44
CA GLY A 410 -6.01 7.87 -23.14
C GLY A 410 -5.02 7.70 -24.29
N LEU A 411 -4.03 6.82 -24.14
CA LEU A 411 -3.10 6.44 -25.19
C LEU A 411 -3.81 5.89 -26.44
N GLU A 412 -4.75 4.94 -26.27
CA GLU A 412 -5.53 4.39 -27.39
C GLU A 412 -6.39 5.46 -28.07
N ALA A 413 -6.94 6.40 -27.27
CA ALA A 413 -7.72 7.49 -27.81
C ALA A 413 -6.86 8.48 -28.62
N VAL A 414 -5.64 8.78 -28.19
CA VAL A 414 -4.66 9.57 -28.97
C VAL A 414 -4.23 8.81 -30.22
N GLU A 415 -3.91 7.52 -30.15
CA GLU A 415 -3.60 6.71 -31.34
C GLU A 415 -4.77 6.70 -32.35
N THR A 416 -6.00 6.66 -31.86
CA THR A 416 -7.20 6.78 -32.68
C THR A 416 -7.25 8.15 -33.37
N ALA A 417 -6.95 9.23 -32.62
CA ALA A 417 -6.89 10.60 -33.19
C ALA A 417 -5.82 10.72 -34.28
N LEU A 418 -4.61 10.20 -34.05
CA LEU A 418 -3.52 10.22 -35.05
C LEU A 418 -3.89 9.45 -36.30
N LYS A 419 -4.47 8.26 -36.17
CA LYS A 419 -4.93 7.45 -37.30
C LYS A 419 -6.06 8.13 -38.06
N THR A 420 -7.02 8.72 -37.35
CA THR A 420 -8.13 9.45 -37.95
C THR A 420 -7.61 10.64 -38.77
N ALA A 421 -6.73 11.46 -38.17
CA ALA A 421 -6.14 12.62 -38.84
C ALA A 421 -5.38 12.25 -40.14
N ARG A 422 -4.55 11.20 -40.09
CA ARG A 422 -3.83 10.70 -41.27
C ARG A 422 -4.79 10.18 -42.34
N LYS A 423 -5.80 9.41 -41.97
CA LYS A 423 -6.79 8.89 -42.90
C LYS A 423 -7.64 10.00 -43.49
N TRP A 424 -8.05 10.98 -42.69
CA TRP A 424 -8.76 12.17 -43.17
C TRP A 424 -7.89 12.97 -44.16
N ALA A 425 -6.61 13.17 -43.87
CA ALA A 425 -5.70 13.87 -44.75
C ALA A 425 -5.58 13.19 -46.14
N HIS A 426 -5.48 11.85 -46.16
CA HIS A 426 -5.39 11.10 -47.40
C HIS A 426 -6.72 11.02 -48.19
N LYS A 427 -7.85 10.84 -47.47
CA LYS A 427 -9.15 10.58 -48.11
C LYS A 427 -10.00 11.81 -48.37
N VAL A 428 -9.82 12.88 -47.58
CA VAL A 428 -10.63 14.10 -47.64
C VAL A 428 -9.79 15.29 -48.13
N LYS A 429 -8.64 15.56 -47.47
CA LYS A 429 -7.78 16.68 -47.84
C LYS A 429 -6.97 16.45 -49.12
N GLY A 430 -6.77 15.19 -49.56
CA GLY A 430 -6.03 14.84 -50.74
C GLY A 430 -4.51 14.81 -50.62
N VAL A 431 -4.00 14.66 -49.37
CA VAL A 431 -2.57 14.49 -49.12
C VAL A 431 -2.10 13.15 -49.71
N PRO A 432 -0.98 13.11 -50.46
CA PRO A 432 -0.46 11.87 -51.02
C PRO A 432 -0.16 10.82 -49.94
N ASP A 433 -0.29 9.54 -50.29
CA ASP A 433 -0.04 8.43 -49.36
C ASP A 433 1.36 8.53 -48.71
N GLY A 434 1.44 8.28 -47.39
CA GLY A 434 2.66 8.34 -46.63
C GLY A 434 3.22 9.75 -46.35
N ARG A 435 2.51 10.82 -46.74
CA ARG A 435 2.99 12.20 -46.61
C ARG A 435 2.27 13.01 -45.53
N ALA A 436 1.22 12.47 -44.91
CA ALA A 436 0.47 13.17 -43.88
C ALA A 436 1.34 13.46 -42.62
N GLU A 437 1.38 14.75 -42.26
CA GLU A 437 2.14 15.27 -41.12
C GLU A 437 1.18 15.67 -39.99
N ILE A 438 1.60 15.49 -38.75
CA ILE A 438 0.90 15.95 -37.56
C ILE A 438 1.84 16.84 -36.76
N ILE A 439 1.36 18.02 -36.39
CA ILE A 439 2.09 18.96 -35.54
C ILE A 439 1.65 18.76 -34.10
N ALA A 440 2.62 18.71 -33.18
CA ALA A 440 2.41 18.72 -31.73
C ALA A 440 3.32 19.76 -31.08
N CYS A 441 3.11 20.03 -29.79
CA CYS A 441 3.92 21.00 -29.05
C CYS A 441 5.12 20.38 -28.39
N GLU A 442 6.20 21.10 -28.21
CA GLU A 442 7.27 20.73 -27.27
C GLU A 442 6.74 20.63 -25.85
N GLY A 443 7.27 19.72 -25.05
CA GLY A 443 6.83 19.47 -23.68
C GLY A 443 5.49 18.75 -23.58
N ASN A 444 4.97 18.19 -24.67
CA ASN A 444 3.71 17.46 -24.68
C ASN A 444 3.80 16.13 -23.92
N PHE A 445 2.63 15.68 -23.43
CA PHE A 445 2.44 14.31 -22.95
C PHE A 445 1.11 13.74 -23.46
N HIS A 446 1.19 12.92 -24.51
CA HIS A 446 0.02 12.29 -25.13
C HIS A 446 -0.05 10.77 -24.91
N GLY A 447 0.87 10.21 -24.14
CA GLY A 447 0.98 8.77 -23.86
C GLY A 447 2.37 8.21 -24.16
N ARG A 448 2.50 6.88 -24.17
CA ARG A 448 3.80 6.20 -24.27
C ARG A 448 3.87 5.07 -25.31
N SER A 449 3.02 5.10 -26.34
CA SER A 449 3.23 4.22 -27.50
C SER A 449 4.44 4.65 -28.32
N ILE A 450 4.98 3.75 -29.13
CA ILE A 450 6.12 4.07 -30.02
C ILE A 450 5.81 5.25 -30.93
N ALA A 451 4.58 5.35 -31.47
CA ALA A 451 4.21 6.48 -32.31
C ALA A 451 4.16 7.79 -31.51
N ILE A 452 3.54 7.76 -30.32
CA ILE A 452 3.35 8.95 -29.48
C ILE A 452 4.69 9.45 -28.93
N VAL A 453 5.56 8.58 -28.41
CA VAL A 453 6.89 9.03 -27.95
C VAL A 453 7.76 9.51 -29.10
N GLY A 454 7.47 9.10 -30.35
CA GLY A 454 8.10 9.64 -31.54
C GLY A 454 7.90 11.15 -31.73
N MET A 455 6.81 11.71 -31.19
CA MET A 455 6.53 13.16 -31.21
C MET A 455 6.75 13.81 -29.81
N SER A 456 7.42 13.16 -28.88
CA SER A 456 7.81 13.76 -27.59
C SER A 456 9.12 14.54 -27.72
N SER A 457 9.23 15.68 -27.05
CA SER A 457 10.49 16.41 -26.86
C SER A 457 11.29 15.94 -25.65
N GLU A 458 10.73 15.01 -24.84
CA GLU A 458 11.39 14.49 -23.64
C GLU A 458 12.39 13.38 -24.01
N PRO A 459 13.71 13.59 -23.83
CA PRO A 459 14.71 12.61 -24.23
C PRO A 459 14.51 11.23 -23.56
N GLN A 460 14.18 11.22 -22.26
CA GLN A 460 13.98 9.99 -21.49
C GLN A 460 12.87 9.10 -22.07
N TYR A 461 11.83 9.68 -22.69
CA TYR A 461 10.74 8.90 -23.27
C TYR A 461 11.13 8.26 -24.60
N ARG A 462 12.20 8.73 -25.23
CA ARG A 462 12.66 8.31 -26.56
C ARG A 462 13.87 7.39 -26.54
N ASP A 463 14.69 7.52 -25.50
CA ASP A 463 15.96 6.81 -25.42
C ASP A 463 15.80 5.30 -25.50
N GLY A 464 16.45 4.69 -26.49
CA GLY A 464 16.45 3.25 -26.75
C GLY A 464 15.17 2.68 -27.38
N PHE A 465 14.12 3.48 -27.64
CA PHE A 465 12.83 2.99 -28.16
C PHE A 465 12.62 3.19 -29.67
N GLY A 466 13.56 3.80 -30.38
CA GLY A 466 13.48 3.94 -31.84
C GLY A 466 13.63 2.61 -32.62
N PRO A 467 13.29 2.57 -33.92
CA PRO A 467 12.90 3.69 -34.78
C PRO A 467 11.45 4.13 -34.57
N PHE A 468 11.19 5.41 -34.76
CA PHE A 468 9.86 5.99 -34.64
C PHE A 468 9.17 6.18 -35.98
N PRO A 469 7.81 6.09 -36.04
CA PRO A 469 7.08 6.46 -37.27
C PRO A 469 7.35 7.91 -37.69
N PRO A 470 7.53 8.16 -38.97
CA PRO A 470 7.71 9.53 -39.49
C PRO A 470 6.42 10.33 -39.52
N GLY A 471 6.52 11.62 -39.89
CA GLY A 471 5.39 12.52 -40.10
C GLY A 471 4.94 13.26 -38.85
N PHE A 472 5.82 13.44 -37.88
CA PHE A 472 5.60 14.29 -36.71
C PHE A 472 6.52 15.51 -36.74
N ARG A 473 5.96 16.67 -36.36
CA ARG A 473 6.68 17.95 -36.26
C ARG A 473 6.37 18.58 -34.90
N LEU A 474 7.39 19.14 -34.24
CA LEU A 474 7.22 19.84 -32.97
C LEU A 474 7.34 21.35 -33.18
N VAL A 475 6.51 22.09 -32.46
CA VAL A 475 6.55 23.54 -32.34
C VAL A 475 6.58 23.97 -30.87
N PRO A 476 7.14 25.15 -30.53
CA PRO A 476 7.05 25.67 -29.18
C PRO A 476 5.60 25.78 -28.70
N TYR A 477 5.33 25.39 -27.46
CA TYR A 477 4.02 25.58 -26.81
C TYR A 477 3.77 27.07 -26.54
N ALA A 478 2.52 27.51 -26.66
CA ALA A 478 2.08 28.90 -26.49
C ALA A 478 2.61 29.87 -27.54
N ASP A 479 3.05 29.38 -28.72
CA ASP A 479 3.47 30.17 -29.87
C ASP A 479 2.62 29.80 -31.12
N ALA A 480 1.51 30.52 -31.32
CA ALA A 480 0.63 30.31 -32.46
C ALA A 480 1.31 30.65 -33.81
N ARG A 481 2.28 31.60 -33.83
CA ARG A 481 3.04 31.95 -35.02
C ARG A 481 3.97 30.80 -35.44
N ALA A 482 4.58 30.14 -34.51
CA ALA A 482 5.40 28.95 -34.80
C ALA A 482 4.55 27.83 -35.40
N LEU A 483 3.30 27.63 -34.94
CA LEU A 483 2.35 26.72 -35.57
C LEU A 483 2.10 27.11 -37.02
N GLU A 484 1.76 28.37 -37.30
CA GLU A 484 1.46 28.85 -38.67
C GLU A 484 2.63 28.60 -39.62
N GLN A 485 3.86 28.90 -39.17
CA GLN A 485 5.09 28.70 -39.97
C GLN A 485 5.42 27.21 -40.20
N ALA A 486 4.97 26.33 -39.32
CA ALA A 486 5.24 24.89 -39.45
C ALA A 486 4.24 24.16 -40.37
N ILE A 487 3.09 24.78 -40.67
CA ILE A 487 2.06 24.18 -41.52
C ILE A 487 2.58 24.04 -42.96
N THR A 488 2.33 22.87 -43.55
CA THR A 488 2.61 22.54 -44.94
C THR A 488 1.31 22.06 -45.64
N PRO A 489 1.29 21.94 -46.97
CA PRO A 489 0.16 21.30 -47.66
C PRO A 489 -0.13 19.86 -47.19
N HIS A 490 0.83 19.21 -46.54
CA HIS A 490 0.71 17.84 -46.03
C HIS A 490 0.27 17.75 -44.56
N THR A 491 0.18 18.88 -43.87
CA THR A 491 -0.23 18.91 -42.46
C THR A 491 -1.68 18.45 -42.31
N ALA A 492 -1.90 17.35 -41.59
CA ALA A 492 -3.20 16.75 -41.35
C ALA A 492 -3.89 17.37 -40.12
N ALA A 493 -3.14 17.53 -39.04
CA ALA A 493 -3.67 17.99 -37.76
C ALA A 493 -2.63 18.72 -36.92
N PHE A 494 -3.12 19.56 -36.03
CA PHE A 494 -2.43 20.07 -34.87
C PHE A 494 -3.04 19.42 -33.62
N LEU A 495 -2.24 18.64 -32.87
CA LEU A 495 -2.63 17.99 -31.64
C LEU A 495 -2.04 18.75 -30.44
N VAL A 496 -2.90 19.19 -29.51
CA VAL A 496 -2.49 20.07 -28.41
C VAL A 496 -3.21 19.75 -27.11
N GLU A 497 -2.48 19.79 -25.99
CA GLU A 497 -3.06 19.86 -24.66
C GLU A 497 -3.48 21.32 -24.38
N PRO A 498 -4.73 21.60 -23.96
CA PRO A 498 -5.12 22.97 -23.60
C PRO A 498 -4.31 23.58 -22.44
N ILE A 499 -3.85 22.72 -21.52
CA ILE A 499 -2.85 23.02 -20.48
C ILE A 499 -1.89 21.82 -20.45
N GLN A 500 -0.60 22.07 -20.60
CA GLN A 500 0.37 20.98 -20.51
C GLN A 500 0.53 20.53 -19.06
N GLY A 501 -0.08 19.39 -18.73
CA GLY A 501 -0.12 18.86 -17.37
C GLY A 501 1.22 18.36 -16.88
N GLU A 502 1.84 17.46 -17.64
CA GLU A 502 3.08 16.78 -17.22
C GLU A 502 4.30 17.70 -17.24
N ARG A 503 4.31 18.75 -18.06
CA ARG A 503 5.40 19.74 -18.11
C ARG A 503 5.39 20.70 -16.91
N GLY A 504 4.51 20.52 -15.90
CA GLY A 504 4.45 21.38 -14.72
C GLY A 504 3.32 22.39 -14.76
N ILE A 505 2.16 21.98 -15.27
CA ILE A 505 0.94 22.79 -15.33
C ILE A 505 1.17 24.11 -16.09
N VAL A 506 1.60 24.00 -17.34
CA VAL A 506 1.85 25.18 -18.18
C VAL A 506 0.54 25.66 -18.79
N VAL A 507 0.05 26.81 -18.32
CA VAL A 507 -1.15 27.46 -18.82
C VAL A 507 -0.76 28.44 -19.93
N PRO A 508 -1.34 28.31 -21.15
CA PRO A 508 -1.00 29.22 -22.23
C PRO A 508 -1.62 30.62 -22.00
N PRO A 509 -1.12 31.67 -22.70
CA PRO A 509 -1.74 32.98 -22.69
C PRO A 509 -3.20 32.91 -23.14
N PRO A 510 -4.09 33.79 -22.63
CA PRO A 510 -5.47 33.87 -23.08
C PRO A 510 -5.56 34.07 -24.63
N GLY A 511 -6.46 33.32 -25.25
CA GLY A 511 -6.68 33.40 -26.71
C GLY A 511 -5.73 32.52 -27.54
N TYR A 512 -4.74 31.87 -26.96
CA TYR A 512 -3.79 31.01 -27.67
C TYR A 512 -4.50 29.89 -28.45
N LEU A 513 -5.41 29.16 -27.80
CA LEU A 513 -6.13 28.07 -28.46
C LEU A 513 -7.07 28.60 -29.55
N ALA A 514 -7.71 29.75 -29.34
CA ALA A 514 -8.56 30.39 -30.35
C ALA A 514 -7.78 30.76 -31.60
N GLU A 515 -6.59 31.31 -31.40
CA GLU A 515 -5.71 31.69 -32.53
C GLU A 515 -5.20 30.44 -33.29
N CYS A 516 -4.78 29.40 -32.57
CA CYS A 516 -4.39 28.11 -33.15
C CYS A 516 -5.54 27.49 -33.97
N ALA A 517 -6.76 27.50 -33.42
CA ALA A 517 -7.94 26.97 -34.13
C ALA A 517 -8.28 27.78 -35.38
N ARG A 518 -8.12 29.13 -35.35
CA ARG A 518 -8.27 29.98 -36.49
C ARG A 518 -7.26 29.63 -37.61
N ILE A 519 -5.98 29.54 -37.24
CA ILE A 519 -4.89 29.13 -38.15
C ILE A 519 -5.17 27.78 -38.79
N CYS A 520 -5.51 26.78 -37.98
CA CYS A 520 -5.84 25.44 -38.47
C CYS A 520 -6.97 25.46 -39.51
N ARG A 521 -8.04 26.22 -39.24
CA ARG A 521 -9.19 26.35 -40.13
C ARG A 521 -8.79 26.99 -41.48
N GLU A 522 -8.02 28.07 -41.45
CA GLU A 522 -7.57 28.77 -42.64
C GLU A 522 -6.69 27.92 -43.56
N HIS A 523 -5.94 26.99 -42.96
CA HIS A 523 -5.05 26.09 -43.70
C HIS A 523 -5.63 24.68 -43.94
N ASN A 524 -6.94 24.47 -43.65
CA ASN A 524 -7.57 23.15 -43.74
C ASN A 524 -6.78 22.06 -42.98
N VAL A 525 -6.46 22.34 -41.70
CA VAL A 525 -5.77 21.46 -40.77
C VAL A 525 -6.73 21.16 -39.61
N LEU A 526 -6.83 19.90 -39.15
CA LEU A 526 -7.67 19.55 -38.03
C LEU A 526 -7.07 20.10 -36.72
N PHE A 527 -7.86 20.82 -35.95
CA PHE A 527 -7.51 21.19 -34.56
C PHE A 527 -8.01 20.10 -33.63
N ILE A 528 -7.09 19.33 -33.03
CA ILE A 528 -7.40 18.21 -32.11
C ILE A 528 -6.96 18.57 -30.69
N ALA A 529 -7.90 18.62 -29.76
CA ALA A 529 -7.64 18.88 -28.37
C ALA A 529 -7.47 17.58 -27.59
N ASP A 530 -6.33 17.44 -26.90
CA ASP A 530 -6.12 16.37 -25.93
C ASP A 530 -6.59 16.86 -24.55
N GLU A 531 -7.81 16.51 -24.20
CA GLU A 531 -8.46 16.83 -22.93
C GLU A 531 -8.47 15.64 -21.94
N VAL A 532 -7.58 14.69 -22.13
CA VAL A 532 -7.48 13.52 -21.23
C VAL A 532 -7.24 13.93 -19.79
N GLN A 533 -6.43 14.96 -19.54
CA GLN A 533 -6.15 15.46 -18.18
C GLN A 533 -6.98 16.69 -17.81
N THR A 534 -7.24 17.57 -18.77
CA THR A 534 -7.84 18.88 -18.55
C THR A 534 -9.36 18.90 -18.62
N GLY A 535 -9.95 17.93 -19.30
CA GLY A 535 -11.39 17.82 -19.53
C GLY A 535 -12.20 17.38 -18.31
N LEU A 536 -13.50 17.29 -18.53
CA LEU A 536 -14.49 16.77 -17.60
C LEU A 536 -14.49 17.50 -16.24
N GLY A 537 -14.43 18.84 -16.32
CA GLY A 537 -14.60 19.71 -15.15
C GLY A 537 -13.31 20.19 -14.48
N ARG A 538 -12.15 19.55 -14.75
CA ARG A 538 -10.89 19.79 -14.04
C ARG A 538 -10.47 21.25 -13.96
N THR A 539 -10.62 21.98 -15.08
CA THR A 539 -10.16 23.38 -15.19
C THR A 539 -11.24 24.43 -14.86
N GLY A 540 -12.42 23.96 -14.40
CA GLY A 540 -13.53 24.86 -14.08
C GLY A 540 -14.55 25.07 -15.21
N ARG A 541 -14.37 24.37 -16.33
CA ARG A 541 -15.32 24.22 -17.44
C ARG A 541 -15.42 22.75 -17.77
N LEU A 542 -16.45 22.33 -18.53
CA LEU A 542 -16.57 20.93 -18.93
C LEU A 542 -15.36 20.51 -19.76
N LEU A 543 -14.97 21.34 -20.74
CA LEU A 543 -13.75 21.22 -21.51
C LEU A 543 -12.86 22.45 -21.32
N ALA A 544 -11.55 22.26 -21.27
CA ALA A 544 -10.62 23.38 -21.11
C ALA A 544 -10.59 24.31 -22.33
N CYS A 545 -10.86 23.80 -23.54
CA CYS A 545 -11.02 24.60 -24.74
C CYS A 545 -12.12 25.66 -24.64
N GLU A 546 -13.14 25.46 -23.85
CA GLU A 546 -14.24 26.42 -23.62
C GLU A 546 -13.77 27.73 -22.99
N HIS A 547 -12.60 27.75 -22.35
CA HIS A 547 -12.05 29.00 -21.79
C HIS A 547 -11.69 30.01 -22.87
N ASP A 548 -11.28 29.52 -24.04
CA ASP A 548 -10.96 30.36 -25.21
C ASP A 548 -12.08 30.33 -26.29
N GLY A 549 -13.26 29.75 -25.95
CA GLY A 549 -14.39 29.65 -26.87
C GLY A 549 -14.14 28.75 -28.10
N VAL A 550 -13.26 27.78 -27.96
CA VAL A 550 -12.86 26.87 -29.04
C VAL A 550 -13.72 25.62 -29.04
N GLN A 551 -14.31 25.29 -30.21
CA GLN A 551 -14.84 23.98 -30.51
C GLN A 551 -13.82 23.26 -31.42
N PRO A 552 -13.15 22.19 -30.95
CA PRO A 552 -12.16 21.46 -31.72
C PRO A 552 -12.80 20.63 -32.83
N ASP A 553 -12.03 20.25 -33.86
CA ASP A 553 -12.45 19.32 -34.91
C ASP A 553 -12.42 17.86 -34.42
N GLY A 554 -11.50 17.58 -33.50
CA GLY A 554 -11.35 16.31 -32.78
C GLY A 554 -11.05 16.53 -31.31
N LEU A 555 -11.55 15.66 -30.46
CA LEU A 555 -11.44 15.71 -29.00
C LEU A 555 -11.04 14.37 -28.44
N VAL A 556 -10.00 14.35 -27.61
CA VAL A 556 -9.55 13.15 -26.89
C VAL A 556 -9.98 13.26 -25.43
N LEU A 557 -10.69 12.26 -24.92
CA LEU A 557 -11.12 12.16 -23.53
C LEU A 557 -10.69 10.85 -22.89
N GLY A 558 -10.43 10.87 -21.57
CA GLY A 558 -10.04 9.69 -20.81
C GLY A 558 -10.09 9.98 -19.31
N LYS A 559 -9.22 9.33 -18.53
CA LYS A 559 -9.06 9.53 -17.08
C LYS A 559 -10.39 9.64 -16.32
N ALA A 560 -10.87 10.86 -16.02
CA ALA A 560 -12.12 11.11 -15.29
C ALA A 560 -13.35 10.43 -15.92
N LEU A 561 -13.32 10.14 -17.22
CA LEU A 561 -14.38 9.43 -17.92
C LEU A 561 -14.63 8.02 -17.36
N GLY A 562 -13.62 7.42 -16.74
CA GLY A 562 -13.71 6.12 -16.07
C GLY A 562 -14.19 6.17 -14.61
N GLY A 563 -14.61 7.34 -14.12
CA GLY A 563 -15.16 7.50 -12.77
C GLY A 563 -14.22 7.09 -11.63
N GLY A 564 -12.91 7.01 -11.89
CA GLY A 564 -11.90 6.59 -10.92
C GLY A 564 -11.86 5.07 -10.66
N VAL A 565 -12.62 4.24 -11.40
CA VAL A 565 -12.72 2.79 -11.16
C VAL A 565 -12.38 1.93 -12.36
N LEU A 566 -12.54 2.44 -13.59
CA LEU A 566 -12.20 1.71 -14.82
C LEU A 566 -11.45 2.60 -15.82
N PRO A 567 -10.58 2.03 -16.66
CA PRO A 567 -10.06 2.74 -17.82
C PRO A 567 -11.18 2.88 -18.87
N VAL A 568 -11.60 4.12 -19.15
CA VAL A 568 -12.54 4.49 -20.20
C VAL A 568 -12.03 5.72 -20.92
N SER A 569 -11.98 5.67 -22.24
CA SER A 569 -11.59 6.80 -23.07
C SER A 569 -12.31 6.78 -24.40
N ALA A 570 -12.23 7.90 -25.13
CA ALA A 570 -12.80 8.03 -26.46
C ALA A 570 -12.06 9.10 -27.26
N PHE A 571 -12.00 8.89 -28.58
CA PHE A 571 -11.80 9.95 -29.55
C PHE A 571 -13.14 10.35 -30.13
N LEU A 572 -13.42 11.65 -30.14
CA LEU A 572 -14.64 12.23 -30.69
C LEU A 572 -14.29 13.20 -31.81
N GLY A 573 -15.19 13.39 -32.74
CA GLY A 573 -14.99 14.33 -33.84
C GLY A 573 -16.28 14.67 -34.54
N ARG A 574 -16.18 15.67 -35.42
CA ARG A 574 -17.27 16.01 -36.37
C ARG A 574 -17.52 14.85 -37.33
N ASP A 575 -18.70 14.85 -37.93
CA ASP A 575 -19.12 13.79 -38.84
C ASP A 575 -18.20 13.64 -40.07
N ASP A 576 -17.75 14.76 -40.65
CA ASP A 576 -16.82 14.76 -41.77
C ASP A 576 -15.42 14.21 -41.44
N VAL A 577 -15.01 14.31 -40.19
CA VAL A 577 -13.75 13.74 -39.67
C VAL A 577 -13.90 12.25 -39.39
N MET A 578 -14.98 11.87 -38.72
CA MET A 578 -15.20 10.50 -38.28
C MET A 578 -15.72 9.53 -39.32
N SER A 579 -16.33 10.06 -40.39
CA SER A 579 -16.88 9.25 -41.50
C SER A 579 -15.81 8.59 -42.39
N VAL A 580 -14.54 8.87 -42.16
CA VAL A 580 -13.42 8.21 -42.87
C VAL A 580 -13.26 6.74 -42.52
N PHE A 581 -13.79 6.31 -41.36
CA PHE A 581 -13.69 4.93 -40.91
C PHE A 581 -14.63 4.00 -41.66
N GLN A 582 -14.11 2.83 -42.04
CA GLN A 582 -14.85 1.71 -42.59
C GLN A 582 -14.73 0.51 -41.65
N PRO A 583 -15.68 -0.44 -41.68
CA PRO A 583 -15.58 -1.66 -40.89
C PRO A 583 -14.24 -2.37 -41.11
N GLY A 584 -13.54 -2.68 -39.99
CA GLY A 584 -12.24 -3.34 -40.01
C GLY A 584 -11.02 -2.39 -39.96
N ASP A 585 -11.19 -1.09 -40.12
CA ASP A 585 -10.05 -0.15 -40.12
C ASP A 585 -9.37 0.04 -38.75
N HIS A 586 -10.15 -0.01 -37.70
CA HIS A 586 -9.70 0.25 -36.33
C HIS A 586 -10.64 -0.38 -35.32
N GLY A 587 -10.12 -0.81 -34.19
CA GLY A 587 -10.93 -1.42 -33.14
C GLY A 587 -10.14 -1.75 -31.88
N SER A 588 -10.87 -2.17 -30.87
CA SER A 588 -10.36 -2.65 -29.59
C SER A 588 -11.30 -3.73 -29.06
N THR A 589 -10.76 -4.81 -28.49
CA THR A 589 -11.57 -5.89 -27.91
C THR A 589 -12.44 -5.39 -26.77
N PHE A 590 -11.90 -4.56 -25.90
CA PHE A 590 -12.58 -4.02 -24.73
C PHE A 590 -13.18 -2.62 -24.94
N GLY A 591 -12.78 -1.89 -25.99
CA GLY A 591 -13.27 -0.54 -26.24
C GLY A 591 -14.78 -0.50 -26.45
N GLY A 592 -15.49 0.28 -25.63
CA GLY A 592 -16.96 0.41 -25.69
C GLY A 592 -17.72 -0.79 -25.13
N ASN A 593 -17.13 -1.60 -24.25
CA ASN A 593 -17.82 -2.67 -23.56
C ASN A 593 -18.97 -2.12 -22.67
N ALA A 594 -19.95 -2.96 -22.39
CA ALA A 594 -21.16 -2.55 -21.66
C ALA A 594 -20.86 -2.06 -20.24
N LEU A 595 -19.88 -2.66 -19.57
CA LEU A 595 -19.47 -2.25 -18.22
C LEU A 595 -18.83 -0.86 -18.24
N ALA A 596 -17.87 -0.62 -19.12
CA ALA A 596 -17.22 0.66 -19.28
C ALA A 596 -18.20 1.77 -19.72
N ALA A 597 -19.17 1.43 -20.60
CA ALA A 597 -20.21 2.36 -21.03
C ALA A 597 -21.15 2.75 -19.87
N ALA A 598 -21.53 1.81 -18.99
CA ALA A 598 -22.36 2.10 -17.83
C ALA A 598 -21.63 3.00 -16.83
N VAL A 599 -20.36 2.71 -16.54
CA VAL A 599 -19.50 3.51 -15.64
C VAL A 599 -19.25 4.90 -16.23
N GLY A 600 -18.88 4.99 -17.51
CA GLY A 600 -18.61 6.27 -18.18
C GLY A 600 -19.85 7.17 -18.26
N LEU A 601 -21.03 6.58 -18.55
CA LEU A 601 -22.30 7.30 -18.51
C LEU A 601 -22.58 7.91 -17.14
N GLU A 602 -22.38 7.12 -16.08
CA GLU A 602 -22.63 7.60 -14.73
C GLU A 602 -21.59 8.61 -14.26
N ALA A 603 -20.32 8.47 -14.68
CA ALA A 603 -19.28 9.47 -14.44
C ALA A 603 -19.66 10.84 -15.05
N LEU A 604 -20.16 10.86 -16.30
CA LEU A 604 -20.66 12.06 -16.93
C LEU A 604 -21.86 12.67 -16.18
N ASN A 605 -22.79 11.83 -15.73
CA ASN A 605 -23.94 12.28 -14.97
C ASN A 605 -23.52 12.92 -13.64
N VAL A 606 -22.64 12.28 -12.87
CA VAL A 606 -22.11 12.81 -11.62
C VAL A 606 -21.42 14.17 -11.84
N ILE A 607 -20.56 14.28 -12.84
CA ILE A 607 -19.84 15.54 -13.13
C ILE A 607 -20.81 16.68 -13.40
N VAL A 608 -21.87 16.43 -14.17
CA VAL A 608 -22.85 17.46 -14.55
C VAL A 608 -23.83 17.76 -13.42
N GLU A 609 -24.44 16.74 -12.83
CA GLU A 609 -25.52 16.90 -11.84
C GLU A 609 -25.00 17.45 -10.51
N GLU A 610 -23.77 17.08 -10.11
CA GLU A 610 -23.12 17.62 -8.91
C GLU A 610 -22.35 18.92 -9.19
N ARG A 611 -22.44 19.44 -10.43
CA ARG A 611 -21.86 20.71 -10.85
C ARG A 611 -20.35 20.79 -10.55
N LEU A 612 -19.62 19.71 -10.83
CA LEU A 612 -18.21 19.60 -10.43
C LEU A 612 -17.30 20.59 -11.18
N ALA A 613 -17.67 21.00 -12.38
CA ALA A 613 -16.93 22.03 -13.12
C ALA A 613 -16.99 23.39 -12.42
N GLU A 614 -18.19 23.82 -12.00
CA GLU A 614 -18.37 25.09 -11.29
C GLU A 614 -17.72 25.06 -9.89
N ARG A 615 -17.77 23.90 -9.21
CA ARG A 615 -17.03 23.70 -7.96
C ARG A 615 -15.53 23.87 -8.20
N ALA A 616 -14.99 23.24 -9.25
CA ALA A 616 -13.57 23.35 -9.60
C ALA A 616 -13.16 24.78 -9.94
N ALA A 617 -14.03 25.56 -10.59
CA ALA A 617 -13.77 26.97 -10.85
C ALA A 617 -13.63 27.76 -9.53
N THR A 618 -14.62 27.61 -8.62
CA THR A 618 -14.67 28.36 -7.37
C THR A 618 -13.58 27.93 -6.40
N LEU A 619 -13.47 26.63 -6.14
CA LEU A 619 -12.52 26.07 -5.17
C LEU A 619 -11.07 26.11 -5.71
N GLY A 620 -10.90 26.01 -7.04
CA GLY A 620 -9.60 26.16 -7.68
C GLY A 620 -9.07 27.59 -7.58
N ALA A 621 -9.93 28.60 -7.75
CA ALA A 621 -9.54 29.98 -7.53
C ALA A 621 -9.13 30.23 -6.06
N HIS A 622 -9.82 29.60 -5.11
CA HIS A 622 -9.49 29.67 -3.70
C HIS A 622 -8.14 29.01 -3.38
N LEU A 623 -7.89 27.80 -3.91
CA LEU A 623 -6.62 27.09 -3.74
C LEU A 623 -5.45 27.87 -4.37
N LEU A 624 -5.63 28.38 -5.59
CA LEU A 624 -4.61 29.17 -6.29
C LEU A 624 -4.24 30.42 -5.49
N ALA A 625 -5.24 31.16 -5.02
CA ALA A 625 -5.03 32.36 -4.21
C ALA A 625 -4.34 32.05 -2.87
N GLY A 626 -4.73 30.95 -2.22
CA GLY A 626 -4.12 30.49 -0.97
C GLY A 626 -2.64 30.14 -1.13
N LEU A 627 -2.30 29.38 -2.17
CA LEU A 627 -0.90 29.01 -2.49
C LEU A 627 -0.08 30.24 -2.92
N ALA A 628 -0.61 31.11 -3.76
CA ALA A 628 0.05 32.33 -4.21
C ALA A 628 0.29 33.36 -3.07
N ALA A 629 -0.49 33.29 -2.00
CA ALA A 629 -0.31 34.10 -0.81
C ALA A 629 0.84 33.64 0.10
N ILE A 630 1.44 32.49 -0.16
CA ILE A 630 2.60 31.99 0.57
C ILE A 630 3.84 32.79 0.10
N LYS A 631 4.40 33.59 1.00
CA LYS A 631 5.61 34.38 0.72
C LYS A 631 6.82 33.59 1.19
N SER A 632 7.46 32.86 0.26
CA SER A 632 8.69 32.10 0.51
C SER A 632 9.65 32.27 -0.65
N PRO A 633 10.96 32.47 -0.41
CA PRO A 633 11.97 32.52 -1.47
C PRO A 633 12.11 31.18 -2.23
N LEU A 634 11.59 30.09 -1.66
CA LEU A 634 11.59 28.80 -2.31
C LEU A 634 10.55 28.70 -3.43
N VAL A 635 9.54 29.58 -3.47
CA VAL A 635 8.46 29.56 -4.49
C VAL A 635 8.77 30.57 -5.57
N ARG A 636 9.01 30.08 -6.79
CA ARG A 636 9.28 30.89 -7.96
C ARG A 636 7.97 31.35 -8.65
N ASP A 637 6.99 30.45 -8.76
CA ASP A 637 5.72 30.70 -9.44
C ASP A 637 4.61 29.80 -8.90
N VAL A 638 3.35 30.31 -8.96
CA VAL A 638 2.15 29.54 -8.68
C VAL A 638 1.16 29.76 -9.80
N ARG A 639 0.85 28.71 -10.56
CA ARG A 639 0.01 28.79 -11.76
C ARG A 639 -0.98 27.65 -11.84
N GLY A 640 -2.04 27.84 -12.62
CA GLY A 640 -3.04 26.80 -12.83
C GLY A 640 -4.39 27.38 -13.22
N ARG A 641 -5.36 26.48 -13.43
CA ARG A 641 -6.74 26.81 -13.72
C ARG A 641 -7.69 25.76 -13.14
N GLY A 642 -8.75 26.20 -12.47
CA GLY A 642 -9.60 25.29 -11.71
C GLY A 642 -8.78 24.52 -10.66
N LEU A 643 -9.06 23.26 -10.46
CA LEU A 643 -8.33 22.38 -9.54
C LEU A 643 -7.15 21.65 -10.22
N LEU A 644 -6.40 22.36 -11.06
CA LEU A 644 -5.15 21.89 -11.68
C LEU A 644 -4.09 22.99 -11.48
N ILE A 645 -3.28 22.86 -10.42
CA ILE A 645 -2.38 23.91 -9.95
C ILE A 645 -0.97 23.36 -9.77
N GLY A 646 0.03 24.12 -10.20
CA GLY A 646 1.46 23.87 -10.01
C GLY A 646 2.10 24.95 -9.13
N VAL A 647 2.90 24.53 -8.19
CA VAL A 647 3.79 25.40 -7.40
C VAL A 647 5.21 25.12 -7.79
N GLU A 648 5.85 26.08 -8.45
CA GLU A 648 7.22 25.94 -8.90
C GLU A 648 8.20 26.31 -7.79
N ILE A 649 9.03 25.35 -7.42
CA ILE A 649 10.07 25.49 -6.40
C ILE A 649 11.36 25.94 -7.08
N ASP A 650 12.05 26.91 -6.48
CA ASP A 650 13.33 27.38 -6.99
C ASP A 650 14.42 26.32 -6.73
N PRO A 651 15.00 25.70 -7.80
CA PRO A 651 15.99 24.64 -7.65
C PRO A 651 17.29 25.08 -6.99
N GLN A 652 17.53 26.39 -6.84
CA GLN A 652 18.67 26.91 -6.09
C GLN A 652 18.55 26.64 -4.58
N PHE A 653 17.34 26.47 -4.07
CA PHE A 653 17.07 26.30 -2.64
C PHE A 653 16.56 24.90 -2.29
N ALA A 654 15.66 24.33 -3.08
CA ALA A 654 15.07 23.02 -2.80
C ALA A 654 14.57 22.33 -4.08
N THR A 655 14.29 21.03 -3.99
CA THR A 655 13.59 20.27 -5.04
C THR A 655 12.10 20.14 -4.70
N ALA A 656 11.25 20.02 -5.71
CA ALA A 656 9.84 19.73 -5.51
C ALA A 656 9.63 18.40 -4.75
N ARG A 657 10.53 17.42 -4.95
CA ARG A 657 10.48 16.15 -4.24
C ARG A 657 10.64 16.32 -2.73
N GLN A 658 11.55 17.18 -2.26
CA GLN A 658 11.70 17.47 -0.83
C GLN A 658 10.42 18.04 -0.21
N VAL A 659 9.67 18.88 -0.96
CA VAL A 659 8.37 19.41 -0.51
C VAL A 659 7.34 18.28 -0.46
N VAL A 660 7.27 17.44 -1.49
CA VAL A 660 6.33 16.30 -1.58
C VAL A 660 6.54 15.30 -0.45
N ASP A 661 7.80 14.94 -0.14
CA ASP A 661 8.12 14.00 0.93
C ASP A 661 7.69 14.53 2.32
N ARG A 662 7.84 15.85 2.55
CA ARG A 662 7.36 16.48 3.79
C ARG A 662 5.84 16.61 3.86
N LEU A 663 5.17 16.86 2.73
CA LEU A 663 3.71 16.85 2.65
C LEU A 663 3.17 15.44 2.94
N LEU A 664 3.80 14.39 2.40
CA LEU A 664 3.47 12.99 2.72
C LEU A 664 3.57 12.72 4.22
N ALA A 665 4.66 13.16 4.86
CA ALA A 665 4.83 13.05 6.31
C ALA A 665 3.74 13.77 7.12
N ARG A 666 3.04 14.75 6.51
CA ARG A 666 1.93 15.51 7.09
C ARG A 666 0.54 15.01 6.66
N GLY A 667 0.49 13.86 5.98
CA GLY A 667 -0.77 13.26 5.55
C GLY A 667 -1.38 13.90 4.29
N ILE A 668 -0.57 14.52 3.43
CA ILE A 668 -1.01 15.08 2.16
C ILE A 668 -0.29 14.36 1.01
N LEU A 669 -1.06 13.78 0.09
CA LEU A 669 -0.53 13.14 -1.10
C LEU A 669 -0.49 14.14 -2.25
N SER A 670 0.69 14.45 -2.72
CA SER A 670 0.96 15.26 -3.90
C SER A 670 2.06 14.60 -4.74
N LYS A 671 2.42 15.19 -5.87
CA LYS A 671 3.45 14.63 -6.75
C LYS A 671 4.30 15.74 -7.36
N ASP A 672 5.59 15.49 -7.41
CA ASP A 672 6.53 16.31 -8.15
C ASP A 672 6.50 16.02 -9.66
N THR A 673 6.77 17.04 -10.46
CA THR A 673 6.98 16.90 -11.92
C THR A 673 8.16 17.79 -12.35
N HIS A 674 8.96 17.27 -13.28
CA HIS A 674 10.19 17.91 -13.77
C HIS A 674 11.16 18.40 -12.64
N GLY A 675 11.10 17.77 -11.47
CA GLY A 675 12.01 18.07 -10.34
C GLY A 675 11.73 19.40 -9.62
N THR A 676 11.02 20.34 -10.25
CA THR A 676 10.81 21.70 -9.71
C THR A 676 9.37 22.02 -9.37
N VAL A 677 8.36 21.33 -9.90
CA VAL A 677 6.95 21.68 -9.70
C VAL A 677 6.25 20.69 -8.80
N VAL A 678 5.65 21.15 -7.72
CA VAL A 678 4.68 20.39 -6.89
C VAL A 678 3.29 20.57 -7.50
N ARG A 679 2.64 19.45 -7.82
CA ARG A 679 1.31 19.42 -8.44
C ARG A 679 0.21 19.25 -7.41
N PHE A 680 -0.83 20.08 -7.50
CA PHE A 680 -2.07 19.99 -6.75
C PHE A 680 -3.24 19.82 -7.73
N ALA A 681 -3.83 18.63 -7.73
CA ALA A 681 -4.97 18.26 -8.57
C ALA A 681 -5.93 17.34 -7.80
N PRO A 682 -6.54 17.83 -6.69
CA PRO A 682 -7.40 17.00 -5.85
C PRO A 682 -8.66 16.55 -6.58
N PRO A 683 -9.42 15.56 -6.04
CA PRO A 683 -10.77 15.28 -6.52
C PRO A 683 -11.65 16.54 -6.53
N LEU A 684 -12.54 16.68 -7.52
CA LEU A 684 -13.40 17.88 -7.68
C LEU A 684 -14.43 18.03 -6.57
N VAL A 685 -14.64 16.96 -5.81
CA VAL A 685 -15.52 16.93 -4.63
C VAL A 685 -14.88 17.49 -3.36
N ILE A 686 -13.62 17.94 -3.43
CA ILE A 686 -12.88 18.48 -2.29
C ILE A 686 -13.65 19.60 -1.59
N ALA A 687 -13.57 19.66 -0.26
CA ALA A 687 -14.16 20.73 0.55
C ALA A 687 -13.21 21.92 0.70
N ARG A 688 -13.77 23.10 1.02
CA ARG A 688 -12.99 24.32 1.25
C ARG A 688 -12.01 24.15 2.41
N GLU A 689 -12.46 23.54 3.48
CA GLU A 689 -11.68 23.28 4.70
C GLU A 689 -10.48 22.36 4.44
N GLU A 690 -10.64 21.40 3.55
CA GLU A 690 -9.55 20.52 3.11
C GLU A 690 -8.51 21.29 2.28
N ILE A 691 -8.96 22.22 1.45
CA ILE A 691 -8.08 23.12 0.71
C ILE A 691 -7.30 24.02 1.66
N ASP A 692 -8.00 24.64 2.65
CA ASP A 692 -7.36 25.49 3.64
C ASP A 692 -6.31 24.73 4.45
N HIS A 693 -6.60 23.47 4.80
CA HIS A 693 -5.65 22.57 5.43
C HIS A 693 -4.42 22.31 4.54
N ALA A 694 -4.63 21.95 3.27
CA ALA A 694 -3.53 21.68 2.35
C ALA A 694 -2.62 22.92 2.14
N VAL A 695 -3.21 24.11 2.03
CA VAL A 695 -2.47 25.38 1.92
C VAL A 695 -1.67 25.65 3.21
N ALA A 696 -2.27 25.44 4.37
CA ALA A 696 -1.59 25.64 5.66
C ALA A 696 -0.41 24.70 5.83
N GLU A 697 -0.56 23.41 5.49
CA GLU A 697 0.54 22.44 5.56
C GLU A 697 1.63 22.73 4.54
N THR A 698 1.26 23.15 3.32
CA THR A 698 2.24 23.58 2.31
C THR A 698 3.07 24.75 2.81
N ARG A 699 2.45 25.74 3.43
CA ARG A 699 3.15 26.88 4.07
C ARG A 699 4.12 26.39 5.14
N ARG A 700 3.67 25.52 6.06
CA ARG A 700 4.52 24.98 7.14
C ARG A 700 5.75 24.25 6.60
N VAL A 701 5.57 23.43 5.56
CA VAL A 701 6.67 22.72 4.90
C VAL A 701 7.69 23.68 4.30
N LEU A 702 7.23 24.73 3.62
CA LEU A 702 8.11 25.74 3.03
C LEU A 702 8.85 26.54 4.11
N ASP A 703 8.15 26.93 5.19
CA ASP A 703 8.75 27.64 6.33
C ASP A 703 9.81 26.79 7.06
N GLU A 704 9.62 25.47 7.13
CA GLU A 704 10.60 24.54 7.71
C GLU A 704 11.84 24.43 6.85
N LEU A 705 11.68 24.21 5.54
CA LEU A 705 12.77 24.18 4.59
C LEU A 705 13.59 25.48 4.61
N GLU A 706 12.93 26.62 4.64
CA GLU A 706 13.60 27.93 4.71
C GLU A 706 14.41 28.07 6.00
N ARG A 707 13.91 27.62 7.14
CA ARG A 707 14.65 27.63 8.41
C ARG A 707 15.86 26.72 8.39
N GLU A 708 15.76 25.55 7.78
CA GLU A 708 16.89 24.62 7.61
C GLU A 708 18.00 25.24 6.75
N LEU A 709 17.63 25.85 5.63
CA LEU A 709 18.59 26.55 4.77
C LEU A 709 19.33 27.68 5.48
N LYS A 710 18.60 28.50 6.28
CA LYS A 710 19.20 29.58 7.07
C LYS A 710 20.15 29.10 8.18
N ARG A 711 19.97 27.85 8.66
CA ARG A 711 20.87 27.24 9.65
C ARG A 711 22.10 26.62 9.00
N ALA A 712 22.00 26.22 7.73
CA ALA A 712 23.11 25.62 6.98
C ALA A 712 24.00 26.65 6.29
N ALA A 713 23.52 27.87 6.06
CA ALA A 713 24.26 29.04 5.57
C ALA A 713 24.98 29.78 6.71
#